data_108086f9fc249473fa94472338c2d691
#
_entry.id   108086f9fc249473fa94472338c2d691
#
_cell.length_a   1.000
_cell.length_b   1.000
_cell.length_c   1.000
_cell.angle_alpha   90.00
_cell.angle_beta   90.00
_cell.angle_gamma   90.00
#
_symmetry.space_group_name_H-M   'P 1'
#
loop_
_entity.id
_entity.type
_entity.pdbx_description
1 polymer ?
#
loop_
_entity_poly.entity_id
_entity_poly.type
_entity_poly.pdbx_seq_one_letter_code
_entity_poly.pdbx_strand_id
1 'polypeptide(L)'
;DGTMPLARPTGQIPDAAWTSGFREMTEPWKGAVGCLGVAVFFAMTIGIISWQALEQSPEEWVLRGRAGGVLWERRRGALLLRALPAGRTVAVITVGGVPAAEPPPPRDRCWHDGGTFCYAWEEDAELRLSLEPPPAPATECYSVRWTPLRPDVVLKDCFSMANVSWYGGASIRAQRWPLNGAESHAQPFVSGDFSKNPAGYGPVLERYFLGSTGVTVTVAPDVPLFLSLESDRHFCLETPAGRAAAPLRYLLCLSPDPPSRSLRRAPRAGARCDPRRPFPPRRSPVWRYYGPAGSAAKIKRGLKSLAKRLKRHRLQEGVLALGERSTAVLAAAVRPVPPAFGREGRAAPSLIEPLQLSATLSPYASIASPLFLRSLRAGEAPSYWLSLQPRRGGCSVPLLTTWKGRLCARLNVTSAAALSWYLARAQRLRQALGAAYVAFEGAEGNAFLEQAVPPPAELAGDRYTGALAAALATLGNATVISAGARTSHLPLFVQMSPLRSDWSHAGLKGVIPSVLHYSLLGYNFFIPDAVGGSLAGDTPGDPELYVRWLQIVTFLPVMAFSTPPWLCCDAWVLNLTRQCIRRHRDFVVPLLTKYGEEWLSLGYPIFRPAWWLSPTDPTAFTIEDEFLIGDEVLVAPVTEKGQTWRDIYLPGEGHLWMDTNTARVFDGGTILRNYSAGLAEVPVFVK
;
A
#
# COMPACT_ATOMS: atom_id res chain seq x y z
N ASP A 1 51.49 -30.14 -55.54
CA ASP A 1 52.07 -30.36 -56.88
C ASP A 1 51.05 -30.01 -57.95
N GLY A 2 51.44 -29.07 -58.81
CA GLY A 2 51.37 -28.95 -60.18
C GLY A 2 50.41 -27.86 -60.73
N THR A 3 50.90 -26.65 -60.78
CA THR A 3 51.18 -25.81 -62.00
C THR A 3 50.12 -25.68 -63.08
N MET A 4 49.78 -24.42 -63.36
CA MET A 4 49.23 -23.78 -64.57
C MET A 4 49.74 -24.38 -65.92
N PRO A 5 49.09 -24.10 -67.10
CA PRO A 5 49.20 -22.76 -67.67
C PRO A 5 47.98 -22.22 -68.47
N LEU A 6 48.05 -20.91 -68.66
CA LEU A 6 47.37 -20.01 -69.60
C LEU A 6 47.22 -20.53 -71.04
N ALA A 7 46.07 -20.20 -71.66
CA ALA A 7 46.00 -19.82 -73.08
C ALA A 7 44.77 -18.96 -73.37
N ARG A 8 45.02 -17.74 -73.88
CA ARG A 8 44.06 -16.99 -74.72
C ARG A 8 44.12 -17.53 -76.15
N PRO A 9 43.00 -17.46 -76.88
CA PRO A 9 43.03 -16.55 -78.02
C PRO A 9 41.70 -15.79 -78.24
N THR A 10 41.91 -14.57 -78.63
CA THR A 10 41.19 -13.69 -79.56
C THR A 10 40.05 -14.31 -80.38
N GLY A 11 38.86 -13.73 -80.26
CA GLY A 11 37.75 -13.98 -81.22
C GLY A 11 36.81 -12.79 -81.21
N GLN A 12 36.64 -12.17 -82.32
CA GLN A 12 35.91 -10.97 -82.68
C GLN A 12 34.50 -10.88 -82.16
N ILE A 13 34.12 -9.65 -81.72
CA ILE A 13 32.77 -9.21 -81.46
C ILE A 13 32.07 -8.93 -82.81
N PRO A 14 30.88 -9.44 -83.06
CA PRO A 14 29.98 -8.82 -84.04
C PRO A 14 29.08 -7.83 -83.30
N ASP A 15 29.10 -6.59 -83.78
CA ASP A 15 28.14 -5.56 -83.51
C ASP A 15 26.71 -6.03 -83.79
N ALA A 16 25.90 -6.33 -82.80
CA ALA A 16 24.46 -6.49 -82.92
C ALA A 16 23.79 -5.24 -82.32
N ALA A 17 23.39 -4.38 -83.19
CA ALA A 17 22.60 -3.20 -82.90
C ALA A 17 21.32 -3.59 -82.15
N TRP A 18 21.22 -3.11 -80.93
CA TRP A 18 19.96 -3.08 -80.19
C TRP A 18 19.11 -1.92 -80.72
N THR A 19 18.42 -2.11 -81.81
CA THR A 19 17.23 -1.38 -82.16
C THR A 19 16.03 -2.11 -81.60
N SER A 20 15.77 -2.03 -80.31
CA SER A 20 14.46 -2.36 -79.79
C SER A 20 13.54 -1.16 -80.08
N GLY A 21 12.92 -1.24 -81.26
CA GLY A 21 11.76 -0.40 -81.51
C GLY A 21 10.67 -0.70 -80.49
N PHE A 22 10.27 0.32 -79.82
CA PHE A 22 9.01 0.27 -79.12
C PHE A 22 7.92 0.02 -80.13
N ARG A 23 7.42 -1.19 -80.17
CA ARG A 23 6.26 -1.55 -80.96
C ARG A 23 5.09 -0.76 -80.39
N GLU A 24 4.59 0.20 -81.14
CA GLU A 24 3.41 0.94 -80.84
C GLU A 24 2.27 -0.02 -80.45
N MET A 25 1.75 0.12 -79.28
CA MET A 25 0.59 -0.66 -78.83
C MET A 25 -0.67 -0.09 -79.52
N THR A 26 -1.02 -0.72 -80.65
CA THR A 26 -2.11 -0.30 -81.51
C THR A 26 -3.52 -0.76 -80.99
N GLU A 27 -3.60 -1.32 -79.79
CA GLU A 27 -4.87 -1.76 -79.23
C GLU A 27 -5.33 -0.85 -78.12
N PRO A 28 -6.43 -0.13 -78.22
CA PRO A 28 -6.87 0.89 -77.25
C PRO A 28 -7.18 0.33 -75.86
N TRP A 29 -7.44 -0.98 -75.72
CA TRP A 29 -7.66 -1.64 -74.44
C TRP A 29 -6.41 -1.81 -73.58
N LYS A 30 -5.20 -1.94 -74.20
CA LYS A 30 -3.92 -2.02 -73.43
C LYS A 30 -3.53 -0.71 -72.81
N GLY A 31 -3.82 0.41 -73.44
CA GLY A 31 -3.72 1.74 -72.84
C GLY A 31 -4.69 1.93 -71.70
N ALA A 32 -5.91 1.45 -71.85
CA ALA A 32 -6.93 1.51 -70.80
C ALA A 32 -6.55 0.70 -69.57
N VAL A 33 -5.96 -0.52 -69.74
CA VAL A 33 -5.45 -1.34 -68.62
C VAL A 33 -4.28 -0.67 -67.91
N GLY A 34 -3.36 -0.04 -68.66
CA GLY A 34 -2.27 0.75 -68.07
C GLY A 34 -2.77 1.93 -67.27
N CYS A 35 -3.73 2.70 -67.80
CA CYS A 35 -4.38 3.80 -67.06
C CYS A 35 -5.16 3.32 -65.83
N LEU A 36 -5.81 2.16 -65.91
CA LEU A 36 -6.52 1.55 -64.79
C LEU A 36 -5.53 1.10 -63.68
N GLY A 37 -4.39 0.50 -64.07
CA GLY A 37 -3.35 0.12 -63.12
C GLY A 37 -2.74 1.30 -62.38
N VAL A 38 -2.47 2.40 -63.09
CA VAL A 38 -2.00 3.66 -62.51
C VAL A 38 -3.07 4.28 -61.62
N ALA A 39 -4.33 4.28 -62.02
CA ALA A 39 -5.42 4.78 -61.21
C ALA A 39 -5.65 3.99 -59.91
N VAL A 40 -5.56 2.63 -59.98
CA VAL A 40 -5.61 1.74 -58.82
C VAL A 40 -4.42 1.95 -57.90
N PHE A 41 -3.20 2.14 -58.46
CA PHE A 41 -2.01 2.46 -57.67
C PHE A 41 -2.17 3.79 -56.92
N PHE A 42 -2.62 4.85 -57.60
CA PHE A 42 -2.90 6.14 -56.96
C PHE A 42 -4.02 6.03 -55.92
N ALA A 43 -5.09 5.30 -56.20
CA ALA A 43 -6.17 5.07 -55.25
C ALA A 43 -5.70 4.31 -54.02
N MET A 44 -4.86 3.29 -54.16
CA MET A 44 -4.25 2.57 -53.04
C MET A 44 -3.27 3.46 -52.28
N THR A 45 -2.43 4.23 -52.99
CA THR A 45 -1.50 5.17 -52.33
C THR A 45 -2.23 6.26 -51.55
N ILE A 46 -3.26 6.85 -52.16
CA ILE A 46 -4.14 7.81 -51.47
C ILE A 46 -4.86 7.12 -50.31
N GLY A 47 -5.35 5.90 -50.47
CA GLY A 47 -5.97 5.07 -49.45
C GLY A 47 -5.02 4.83 -48.25
N ILE A 48 -3.77 4.48 -48.52
CA ILE A 48 -2.73 4.25 -47.51
C ILE A 48 -2.37 5.57 -46.79
N ILE A 49 -2.16 6.65 -47.59
CA ILE A 49 -1.86 7.98 -47.01
C ILE A 49 -3.04 8.49 -46.19
N SER A 50 -4.28 8.32 -46.71
CA SER A 50 -5.49 8.68 -45.95
C SER A 50 -5.67 7.82 -44.72
N TRP A 51 -5.36 6.51 -44.79
CA TRP A 51 -5.36 5.61 -43.65
C TRP A 51 -4.34 6.04 -42.61
N GLN A 52 -3.08 6.31 -43.01
CA GLN A 52 -2.04 6.80 -42.11
C GLN A 52 -2.39 8.17 -41.53
N ALA A 53 -2.95 9.09 -42.33
CA ALA A 53 -3.43 10.39 -41.85
C ALA A 53 -4.65 10.28 -40.93
N LEU A 54 -5.48 9.25 -41.13
CA LEU A 54 -6.62 8.91 -40.27
C LEU A 54 -6.18 8.18 -38.99
N GLU A 55 -5.08 7.42 -39.01
CA GLU A 55 -4.52 6.81 -37.78
C GLU A 55 -3.72 7.81 -36.95
N GLN A 56 -3.13 8.81 -37.54
CA GLN A 56 -2.50 9.96 -36.86
C GLN A 56 -3.61 10.98 -36.52
N SER A 57 -4.42 10.69 -35.47
CA SER A 57 -5.22 11.78 -34.89
C SER A 57 -4.25 12.84 -34.37
N PRO A 58 -4.41 14.12 -34.75
CA PRO A 58 -3.52 15.16 -34.26
C PRO A 58 -3.56 15.18 -32.74
N GLU A 59 -2.41 14.89 -32.13
CA GLU A 59 -2.23 15.03 -30.69
C GLU A 59 -2.42 16.53 -30.34
N GLU A 60 -3.48 16.83 -29.65
CA GLU A 60 -3.81 18.21 -29.25
C GLU A 60 -3.35 18.47 -27.83
N TRP A 61 -2.42 19.40 -27.66
CA TRP A 61 -2.02 19.88 -26.34
C TRP A 61 -3.20 20.62 -25.69
N VAL A 62 -3.69 20.08 -24.60
CA VAL A 62 -4.78 20.72 -23.84
C VAL A 62 -4.26 21.62 -22.73
N LEU A 63 -3.15 21.23 -22.09
CA LEU A 63 -2.42 22.05 -21.12
C LEU A 63 -0.93 21.86 -21.33
N ARG A 64 -0.16 22.94 -21.32
CA ARG A 64 1.30 22.89 -21.45
C ARG A 64 1.97 23.75 -20.39
N GLY A 65 2.73 23.10 -19.53
CA GLY A 65 3.57 23.74 -18.55
C GLY A 65 5.05 23.80 -18.96
N ARG A 66 5.93 24.06 -17.99
CA ARG A 66 7.39 24.16 -18.19
C ARG A 66 8.09 22.82 -18.24
N ALA A 67 7.73 21.90 -17.34
CA ALA A 67 8.34 20.59 -17.20
C ALA A 67 7.52 19.46 -17.86
N GLY A 68 6.27 19.73 -18.24
CA GLY A 68 5.41 18.75 -18.87
C GLY A 68 4.17 19.35 -19.50
N GLY A 69 3.30 18.47 -19.97
CA GLY A 69 2.02 18.85 -20.52
C GLY A 69 1.08 17.66 -20.68
N VAL A 70 -0.18 17.96 -20.82
CA VAL A 70 -1.26 17.02 -21.05
C VAL A 70 -1.71 17.11 -22.50
N LEU A 71 -1.75 15.97 -23.17
CA LEU A 71 -2.30 15.80 -24.52
C LEU A 71 -3.61 15.06 -24.43
N TRP A 72 -4.55 15.39 -25.32
CA TRP A 72 -5.81 14.70 -25.45
C TRP A 72 -5.84 13.86 -26.74
N GLU A 73 -5.99 12.56 -26.59
CA GLU A 73 -6.19 11.63 -27.69
C GLU A 73 -7.69 11.32 -27.82
N ARG A 74 -8.39 12.10 -28.64
CA ARG A 74 -9.85 12.04 -28.74
C ARG A 74 -10.41 10.66 -29.06
N ARG A 75 -9.79 9.93 -30.00
CA ARG A 75 -10.27 8.62 -30.47
C ARG A 75 -10.25 7.55 -29.39
N ARG A 76 -9.27 7.61 -28.49
CA ARG A 76 -9.11 6.64 -27.41
C ARG A 76 -9.73 7.11 -26.09
N GLY A 77 -10.20 8.35 -26.04
CA GLY A 77 -10.64 8.94 -24.77
C GLY A 77 -9.51 8.94 -23.72
N ALA A 78 -8.27 9.22 -24.15
CA ALA A 78 -7.12 9.13 -23.28
C ALA A 78 -6.39 10.47 -23.11
N LEU A 79 -5.97 10.74 -21.89
CA LEU A 79 -5.04 11.80 -21.55
C LEU A 79 -3.62 11.22 -21.52
N LEU A 80 -2.71 11.83 -22.23
CA LEU A 80 -1.29 11.50 -22.25
C LEU A 80 -0.53 12.57 -21.48
N LEU A 81 0.10 12.20 -20.37
CA LEU A 81 1.01 13.08 -19.65
C LEU A 81 2.41 12.91 -20.23
N ARG A 82 3.00 14.00 -20.73
CA ARG A 82 4.35 14.01 -21.31
C ARG A 82 5.30 14.91 -20.54
N ALA A 83 6.52 14.42 -20.34
CA ALA A 83 7.61 15.20 -19.76
C ALA A 83 8.33 16.02 -20.85
N LEU A 84 8.62 17.27 -20.58
CA LEU A 84 9.37 18.17 -21.47
C LEU A 84 10.81 18.38 -20.93
N PRO A 85 11.81 18.63 -21.79
CA PRO A 85 11.74 18.78 -23.26
C PRO A 85 11.74 17.46 -24.04
N ALA A 86 11.99 16.32 -23.39
CA ALA A 86 12.21 15.02 -24.06
C ALA A 86 10.94 14.46 -24.76
N GLY A 87 9.76 15.01 -24.53
CA GLY A 87 8.50 14.54 -25.12
C GLY A 87 8.09 13.11 -24.70
N ARG A 88 8.73 12.53 -23.68
CA ARG A 88 8.46 11.16 -23.21
C ARG A 88 7.11 11.08 -22.53
N THR A 89 6.24 10.17 -22.94
CA THR A 89 5.00 9.84 -22.24
C THR A 89 5.33 9.18 -20.89
N VAL A 90 4.82 9.75 -19.81
CA VAL A 90 5.07 9.30 -18.43
C VAL A 90 3.84 8.67 -17.78
N ALA A 91 2.64 8.97 -18.29
CA ALA A 91 1.41 8.29 -17.90
C ALA A 91 0.39 8.36 -19.05
N VAL A 92 -0.43 7.33 -19.13
CA VAL A 92 -1.59 7.23 -20.01
C VAL A 92 -2.82 6.98 -19.15
N ILE A 93 -3.85 7.79 -19.32
CA ILE A 93 -5.06 7.75 -18.52
C ILE A 93 -6.26 7.68 -19.45
N THR A 94 -6.99 6.58 -19.44
CA THR A 94 -8.28 6.46 -20.13
C THR A 94 -9.34 7.09 -19.23
N VAL A 95 -10.05 8.11 -19.75
CA VAL A 95 -10.91 8.95 -18.92
C VAL A 95 -12.39 8.73 -19.20
N GLY A 96 -13.19 8.86 -18.16
CA GLY A 96 -14.64 8.96 -18.19
C GLY A 96 -15.39 7.64 -18.15
N GLY A 97 -14.84 6.54 -18.66
CA GLY A 97 -15.57 5.27 -18.80
C GLY A 97 -16.87 5.37 -19.62
N VAL A 98 -17.17 6.56 -20.14
CA VAL A 98 -18.32 6.84 -21.01
C VAL A 98 -17.92 6.41 -22.43
N PRO A 99 -18.75 5.65 -23.16
CA PRO A 99 -18.47 5.31 -24.55
C PRO A 99 -18.15 6.59 -25.33
N ALA A 100 -17.03 6.56 -26.05
CA ALA A 100 -16.66 7.64 -26.97
C ALA A 100 -17.68 7.67 -28.12
N ALA A 101 -18.83 8.27 -27.89
CA ALA A 101 -19.64 8.81 -28.97
C ALA A 101 -18.78 9.88 -29.65
N GLU A 102 -18.83 9.98 -30.99
CA GLU A 102 -18.13 11.05 -31.70
C GLU A 102 -18.40 12.37 -30.98
N PRO A 103 -17.36 13.06 -30.51
CA PRO A 103 -17.60 14.24 -29.68
C PRO A 103 -18.31 15.29 -30.50
N PRO A 104 -19.45 15.80 -30.04
CA PRO A 104 -20.01 17.01 -30.63
C PRO A 104 -18.99 18.13 -30.51
N PRO A 105 -18.98 19.08 -31.45
CA PRO A 105 -18.11 20.24 -31.36
C PRO A 105 -18.33 20.95 -30.01
N PRO A 106 -17.27 21.54 -29.40
CA PRO A 106 -17.39 22.22 -28.13
C PRO A 106 -18.46 23.31 -28.24
N ARG A 107 -19.53 23.16 -27.50
CA ARG A 107 -20.61 24.13 -27.43
C ARG A 107 -20.49 24.91 -26.13
N ASP A 108 -20.74 26.15 -26.18
CA ASP A 108 -20.92 27.29 -25.26
C ASP A 108 -20.72 27.12 -23.72
N ARG A 109 -20.59 25.89 -23.18
CA ARG A 109 -20.41 25.61 -21.76
C ARG A 109 -18.96 25.41 -21.35
N CYS A 110 -18.07 25.15 -22.31
CA CYS A 110 -16.67 24.88 -22.07
C CYS A 110 -15.78 25.73 -22.97
N TRP A 111 -14.86 26.46 -22.39
CA TRP A 111 -13.88 27.28 -23.11
C TRP A 111 -12.48 27.07 -22.55
N HIS A 112 -11.47 27.42 -23.35
CA HIS A 112 -10.06 27.25 -23.01
C HIS A 112 -9.41 28.64 -22.89
N ASP A 113 -8.68 28.86 -21.81
CA ASP A 113 -7.97 30.10 -21.54
C ASP A 113 -6.44 29.93 -21.39
N GLY A 114 -5.89 28.82 -21.90
CA GLY A 114 -4.47 28.49 -21.79
C GLY A 114 -4.05 27.92 -20.43
N GLY A 115 -4.82 28.10 -19.36
CA GLY A 115 -4.59 27.55 -18.04
C GLY A 115 -5.65 26.52 -17.61
N THR A 116 -6.77 26.48 -18.35
CA THR A 116 -7.90 25.59 -18.07
C THR A 116 -8.39 24.97 -19.36
N PHE A 117 -8.62 23.66 -19.32
CA PHE A 117 -9.26 22.89 -20.37
C PHE A 117 -10.60 22.36 -19.87
N CYS A 118 -11.65 22.43 -20.69
CA CYS A 118 -12.95 21.90 -20.38
C CYS A 118 -13.47 21.04 -21.54
N TYR A 119 -14.09 19.89 -21.20
CA TYR A 119 -14.76 19.04 -22.15
C TYR A 119 -16.08 18.53 -21.56
N ALA A 120 -17.16 18.68 -22.29
CA ALA A 120 -18.49 18.23 -21.86
C ALA A 120 -18.96 17.07 -22.74
N TRP A 121 -19.40 15.99 -22.10
CA TRP A 121 -20.13 14.88 -22.72
C TRP A 121 -21.62 15.19 -22.63
N GLU A 122 -22.15 15.87 -23.62
CA GLU A 122 -23.56 16.28 -23.72
C GLU A 122 -24.22 16.60 -22.36
N GLU A 123 -25.11 15.72 -21.89
CA GLU A 123 -25.80 15.87 -20.60
C GLU A 123 -25.24 14.93 -19.50
N ASP A 124 -24.22 14.13 -19.77
CA ASP A 124 -23.73 13.12 -18.84
C ASP A 124 -22.72 13.66 -17.82
N ALA A 125 -21.64 14.28 -18.30
CA ALA A 125 -20.57 14.72 -17.42
C ALA A 125 -19.71 15.84 -18.04
N GLU A 126 -19.03 16.60 -17.18
CA GLU A 126 -18.08 17.63 -17.56
C GLU A 126 -16.70 17.34 -16.94
N LEU A 127 -15.66 17.32 -17.78
CA LEU A 127 -14.27 17.23 -17.38
C LEU A 127 -13.63 18.62 -17.41
N ARG A 128 -13.00 19.02 -16.31
CA ARG A 128 -12.14 20.20 -16.24
C ARG A 128 -10.73 19.82 -15.83
N LEU A 129 -9.77 20.32 -16.58
CA LEU A 129 -8.34 20.24 -16.27
C LEU A 129 -7.82 21.66 -16.03
N SER A 130 -7.05 21.85 -14.98
CA SER A 130 -6.39 23.13 -14.70
C SER A 130 -4.94 22.92 -14.25
N LEU A 131 -4.08 23.85 -14.61
CA LEU A 131 -2.71 23.89 -14.12
C LEU A 131 -2.73 24.45 -12.69
N GLU A 132 -2.16 23.69 -11.74
CA GLU A 132 -2.08 24.09 -10.34
C GLU A 132 -0.71 24.66 -9.99
N PRO A 133 -0.63 25.57 -9.00
CA PRO A 133 0.65 26.05 -8.51
C PRO A 133 1.56 24.90 -8.06
N PRO A 134 2.83 24.83 -8.50
CA PRO A 134 3.70 23.72 -8.20
C PRO A 134 4.03 23.67 -6.71
N PRO A 135 3.89 22.50 -6.05
CA PRO A 135 4.22 22.34 -4.63
C PRO A 135 5.74 22.41 -4.37
N ALA A 136 6.56 22.24 -5.41
CA ALA A 136 8.03 22.30 -5.34
C ALA A 136 8.61 22.75 -6.69
N PRO A 137 9.83 23.33 -6.71
CA PRO A 137 10.54 23.62 -7.95
C PRO A 137 10.66 22.38 -8.84
N ALA A 138 10.49 22.56 -10.15
CA ALA A 138 10.53 21.49 -11.16
C ALA A 138 9.43 20.40 -11.03
N THR A 139 8.37 20.65 -10.26
CA THR A 139 7.18 19.79 -10.24
C THR A 139 6.02 20.55 -10.87
N GLU A 140 5.28 19.91 -11.74
CA GLU A 140 4.05 20.48 -12.31
C GLU A 140 2.86 19.62 -11.90
N CYS A 141 1.76 20.28 -11.57
CA CYS A 141 0.55 19.60 -11.12
C CYS A 141 -0.65 20.06 -11.94
N TYR A 142 -1.48 19.11 -12.30
CA TYR A 142 -2.71 19.28 -13.03
C TYR A 142 -3.87 18.78 -12.17
N SER A 143 -4.84 19.66 -11.91
CA SER A 143 -6.09 19.26 -11.25
C SER A 143 -7.01 18.65 -12.29
N VAL A 144 -7.51 17.47 -12.00
CA VAL A 144 -8.53 16.78 -12.79
C VAL A 144 -9.81 16.79 -12.01
N ARG A 145 -10.87 17.39 -12.58
CA ARG A 145 -12.19 17.49 -11.95
C ARG A 145 -13.27 17.03 -12.91
N TRP A 146 -13.94 15.97 -12.51
CA TRP A 146 -15.17 15.52 -13.13
C TRP A 146 -16.38 15.98 -12.35
N THR A 147 -17.36 16.53 -13.07
CA THR A 147 -18.67 16.90 -12.53
C THR A 147 -19.73 16.10 -13.27
N PRO A 148 -20.41 15.13 -12.62
CA PRO A 148 -21.50 14.42 -13.24
C PRO A 148 -22.71 15.37 -13.36
N LEU A 149 -23.37 15.38 -14.50
CA LEU A 149 -24.57 16.19 -14.78
C LEU A 149 -25.84 15.39 -14.51
N ARG A 150 -25.76 14.07 -14.59
CA ARG A 150 -26.84 13.15 -14.26
C ARG A 150 -26.49 12.30 -13.01
N PRO A 151 -27.47 11.93 -12.20
CA PRO A 151 -27.25 11.19 -10.95
C PRO A 151 -26.80 9.73 -11.14
N ASP A 152 -27.08 9.14 -12.30
CA ASP A 152 -26.80 7.75 -12.66
C ASP A 152 -25.44 7.54 -13.33
N VAL A 153 -24.71 8.60 -13.64
CA VAL A 153 -23.40 8.53 -14.29
C VAL A 153 -22.34 8.07 -13.31
N VAL A 154 -21.65 7.00 -13.68
CA VAL A 154 -20.45 6.51 -13.01
C VAL A 154 -19.22 7.06 -13.72
N LEU A 155 -18.39 7.78 -13.00
CA LEU A 155 -17.15 8.33 -13.52
C LEU A 155 -16.00 7.37 -13.20
N LYS A 156 -15.23 7.01 -14.23
CA LYS A 156 -14.16 6.04 -14.12
C LYS A 156 -12.94 6.48 -14.93
N ASP A 157 -11.81 6.73 -14.26
CA ASP A 157 -10.54 7.03 -14.90
C ASP A 157 -9.55 5.90 -14.62
N CYS A 158 -8.97 5.34 -15.70
CA CYS A 158 -8.08 4.18 -15.64
C CYS A 158 -6.65 4.55 -16.04
N PHE A 159 -5.71 4.26 -15.17
CA PHE A 159 -4.29 4.53 -15.34
C PHE A 159 -3.60 3.29 -15.88
N SER A 160 -2.94 3.42 -17.03
CA SER A 160 -2.22 2.31 -17.64
C SER A 160 -1.01 1.90 -16.80
N MET A 161 -0.85 0.59 -16.64
CA MET A 161 0.32 -0.05 -16.05
C MET A 161 1.33 -0.51 -17.11
N ALA A 162 1.07 -0.23 -18.38
CA ALA A 162 2.03 -0.50 -19.45
C ALA A 162 3.21 0.47 -19.32
N ASN A 163 4.43 -0.07 -19.22
CA ASN A 163 5.68 0.69 -19.11
C ASN A 163 5.79 1.60 -17.86
N VAL A 164 4.88 1.49 -16.90
CA VAL A 164 4.91 2.21 -15.62
C VAL A 164 4.62 1.23 -14.49
N SER A 165 5.52 1.16 -13.53
CA SER A 165 5.29 0.45 -12.28
C SER A 165 4.62 1.39 -11.29
N TRP A 166 3.47 0.98 -10.72
CA TRP A 166 2.69 1.78 -9.80
C TRP A 166 2.77 1.26 -8.37
N TYR A 167 2.82 2.18 -7.41
CA TYR A 167 2.94 1.91 -5.98
C TYR A 167 1.96 2.76 -5.18
N GLY A 168 1.63 2.36 -3.95
CA GLY A 168 0.76 3.12 -3.07
C GLY A 168 -0.69 2.65 -3.09
N GLY A 169 -1.64 3.54 -2.85
CA GLY A 169 -3.06 3.24 -2.78
C GLY A 169 -3.45 2.47 -1.52
N ALA A 170 -4.00 1.28 -1.65
CA ALA A 170 -4.54 0.48 -0.56
C ALA A 170 -3.76 -0.83 -0.35
N SER A 171 -3.68 -1.27 0.90
CA SER A 171 -3.27 -2.65 1.19
C SER A 171 -4.24 -3.64 0.58
N ILE A 172 -3.72 -4.67 -0.04
CA ILE A 172 -4.49 -5.79 -0.61
C ILE A 172 -4.09 -7.10 0.07
N ARG A 173 -4.98 -8.09 0.03
CA ARG A 173 -4.76 -9.36 0.74
C ARG A 173 -3.54 -10.12 0.26
N ALA A 174 -3.34 -10.20 -1.06
CA ALA A 174 -2.16 -10.74 -1.71
C ALA A 174 -1.29 -9.58 -2.20
N GLN A 175 -0.60 -8.93 -1.28
CA GLN A 175 0.16 -7.72 -1.58
C GLN A 175 1.26 -7.98 -2.59
N ARG A 176 1.31 -7.11 -3.61
CA ARG A 176 2.36 -7.11 -4.65
C ARG A 176 3.12 -5.77 -4.64
N TRP A 177 4.31 -5.81 -5.18
CA TRP A 177 5.17 -4.65 -5.37
C TRP A 177 5.96 -4.79 -6.69
N PRO A 178 5.64 -3.99 -7.72
CA PRO A 178 4.58 -2.97 -7.82
C PRO A 178 3.15 -3.53 -7.81
N LEU A 179 2.14 -2.66 -7.82
CA LEU A 179 0.73 -3.03 -7.93
C LEU A 179 0.38 -3.73 -9.24
N ASN A 180 1.22 -3.61 -10.25
CA ASN A 180 1.04 -4.16 -11.61
C ASN A 180 0.78 -5.68 -11.67
N GLY A 181 1.16 -6.40 -10.62
CA GLY A 181 0.93 -7.84 -10.49
C GLY A 181 -0.30 -8.23 -9.66
N ALA A 182 -1.12 -7.26 -9.28
CA ALA A 182 -2.30 -7.46 -8.44
C ALA A 182 -3.59 -7.29 -9.23
N GLU A 183 -4.64 -8.02 -8.82
CA GLU A 183 -5.98 -7.92 -9.38
C GLU A 183 -7.01 -7.73 -8.26
N SER A 184 -7.97 -6.85 -8.48
CA SER A 184 -9.08 -6.60 -7.56
C SER A 184 -10.25 -5.98 -8.31
N HIS A 185 -11.45 -6.51 -8.12
CA HIS A 185 -12.66 -5.84 -8.60
C HIS A 185 -12.84 -4.49 -7.91
N ALA A 186 -13.66 -3.63 -8.52
CA ALA A 186 -14.00 -2.33 -7.95
C ALA A 186 -14.57 -2.48 -6.53
N GLN A 187 -13.89 -1.92 -5.55
CA GLN A 187 -14.24 -1.98 -4.14
C GLN A 187 -14.20 -0.58 -3.54
N PRO A 188 -15.05 -0.28 -2.54
CA PRO A 188 -14.95 0.96 -1.79
C PRO A 188 -13.54 1.17 -1.23
N PHE A 189 -12.97 2.34 -1.49
CA PHE A 189 -11.64 2.71 -1.02
C PHE A 189 -11.71 3.14 0.46
N VAL A 190 -11.88 2.16 1.33
CA VAL A 190 -12.05 2.32 2.79
C VAL A 190 -11.23 1.26 3.50
N SER A 191 -10.59 1.63 4.61
CA SER A 191 -9.79 0.70 5.41
C SER A 191 -10.63 -0.47 5.91
N GLY A 192 -10.07 -1.67 5.85
CA GLY A 192 -10.80 -2.90 6.14
C GLY A 192 -9.99 -3.95 6.88
N ASP A 193 -10.74 -4.92 7.38
CA ASP A 193 -10.22 -6.14 7.98
C ASP A 193 -10.45 -7.31 7.02
N PHE A 194 -9.39 -7.91 6.52
CA PHE A 194 -9.45 -9.06 5.60
C PHE A 194 -10.13 -10.30 6.19
N SER A 195 -10.23 -10.40 7.52
CA SER A 195 -10.97 -11.51 8.14
C SER A 195 -12.47 -11.37 7.96
N LYS A 196 -12.96 -10.14 7.82
CA LYS A 196 -14.39 -9.84 7.61
C LYS A 196 -14.74 -9.67 6.14
N ASN A 197 -13.90 -8.95 5.40
CA ASN A 197 -14.07 -8.73 3.97
C ASN A 197 -12.78 -9.12 3.21
N PRO A 198 -12.63 -10.40 2.83
CA PRO A 198 -11.44 -10.89 2.15
C PRO A 198 -11.20 -10.27 0.77
N ALA A 199 -12.25 -9.79 0.11
CA ALA A 199 -12.17 -9.14 -1.20
C ALA A 199 -11.95 -7.63 -1.11
N GLY A 200 -12.17 -7.02 0.07
CA GLY A 200 -11.98 -5.59 0.29
C GLY A 200 -10.53 -5.18 0.48
N TYR A 201 -10.32 -3.89 0.68
CA TYR A 201 -9.00 -3.36 0.99
C TYR A 201 -8.63 -3.58 2.45
N GLY A 202 -7.31 -3.60 2.73
CA GLY A 202 -6.76 -3.82 4.05
C GLY A 202 -6.73 -2.58 4.94
N PRO A 203 -6.06 -2.67 6.09
CA PRO A 203 -6.16 -1.63 7.11
C PRO A 203 -5.39 -0.36 6.80
N VAL A 204 -4.38 -0.41 5.93
CA VAL A 204 -3.56 0.76 5.58
C VAL A 204 -3.83 1.16 4.14
N LEU A 205 -4.28 2.39 3.98
CA LEU A 205 -4.50 2.98 2.67
C LEU A 205 -4.30 4.50 2.70
N GLU A 206 -3.82 5.02 1.58
CA GLU A 206 -3.70 6.45 1.31
C GLU A 206 -4.16 6.74 -0.12
N ARG A 207 -4.76 7.90 -0.31
CA ARG A 207 -5.24 8.35 -1.62
C ARG A 207 -4.09 8.87 -2.49
N TYR A 208 -2.97 8.16 -2.48
CA TYR A 208 -1.72 8.52 -3.11
C TYR A 208 -1.14 7.35 -3.88
N PHE A 209 -0.83 7.58 -5.16
CA PHE A 209 -0.18 6.61 -6.04
C PHE A 209 1.07 7.23 -6.64
N LEU A 210 2.13 6.45 -6.75
CA LEU A 210 3.41 6.84 -7.31
C LEU A 210 3.76 5.94 -8.49
N GLY A 211 4.03 6.54 -9.66
CA GLY A 211 4.54 5.84 -10.83
C GLY A 211 6.06 5.89 -10.93
N SER A 212 6.67 4.81 -11.45
CA SER A 212 8.12 4.70 -11.67
C SER A 212 8.69 5.79 -12.59
N THR A 213 7.85 6.47 -13.34
CA THR A 213 8.20 7.59 -14.23
C THR A 213 8.28 8.95 -13.53
N GLY A 214 8.02 9.00 -12.21
CA GLY A 214 7.97 10.24 -11.43
C GLY A 214 6.60 10.91 -11.39
N VAL A 215 5.57 10.26 -11.94
CA VAL A 215 4.19 10.73 -11.86
C VAL A 215 3.55 10.36 -10.52
N THR A 216 2.75 11.27 -9.96
CA THR A 216 1.97 10.99 -8.75
C THR A 216 0.50 11.33 -8.96
N VAL A 217 -0.37 10.54 -8.35
CA VAL A 217 -1.83 10.75 -8.36
C VAL A 217 -2.28 10.88 -6.91
N THR A 218 -2.96 11.97 -6.59
CA THR A 218 -3.52 12.21 -5.25
C THR A 218 -5.00 12.50 -5.35
N VAL A 219 -5.84 11.58 -4.84
CA VAL A 219 -7.30 11.74 -4.91
C VAL A 219 -7.80 12.59 -3.76
N ALA A 220 -8.74 13.50 -4.05
CA ALA A 220 -9.33 14.38 -3.05
C ALA A 220 -10.00 13.58 -1.91
N PRO A 221 -9.87 14.05 -0.66
CA PRO A 221 -10.27 13.28 0.53
C PRO A 221 -11.77 13.09 0.71
N ASP A 222 -12.56 13.94 0.09
CA ASP A 222 -14.02 13.97 0.19
C ASP A 222 -14.73 13.21 -0.93
N VAL A 223 -13.99 12.73 -1.93
CA VAL A 223 -14.54 11.90 -3.01
C VAL A 223 -14.94 10.53 -2.46
N PRO A 224 -16.18 10.06 -2.66
CA PRO A 224 -16.54 8.68 -2.42
C PRO A 224 -15.88 7.81 -3.50
N LEU A 225 -14.75 7.20 -3.16
CA LEU A 225 -13.87 6.53 -4.11
C LEU A 225 -14.06 5.02 -4.08
N PHE A 226 -14.14 4.43 -5.27
CA PHE A 226 -13.90 3.02 -5.53
C PHE A 226 -12.58 2.87 -6.29
N LEU A 227 -11.89 1.78 -6.05
CA LEU A 227 -10.66 1.43 -6.76
C LEU A 227 -10.82 0.02 -7.33
N SER A 228 -10.32 -0.19 -8.54
CA SER A 228 -10.10 -1.53 -9.12
C SER A 228 -8.68 -1.68 -9.63
N LEU A 229 -8.19 -2.93 -9.63
CA LEU A 229 -6.94 -3.35 -10.25
C LEU A 229 -7.32 -4.37 -11.31
N GLU A 230 -7.33 -3.95 -12.58
CA GLU A 230 -7.93 -4.72 -13.66
C GLU A 230 -6.92 -5.65 -14.34
N SER A 231 -7.39 -6.80 -14.82
CA SER A 231 -6.57 -7.81 -15.48
C SER A 231 -5.92 -7.32 -16.79
N ASP A 232 -6.50 -6.29 -17.41
CA ASP A 232 -5.95 -5.61 -18.59
C ASP A 232 -4.80 -4.63 -18.27
N ARG A 233 -4.27 -4.70 -17.03
CA ARG A 233 -3.15 -3.89 -16.53
C ARG A 233 -3.47 -2.40 -16.40
N HIS A 234 -4.61 -2.11 -15.79
CA HIS A 234 -4.99 -0.77 -15.36
C HIS A 234 -5.34 -0.75 -13.87
N PHE A 235 -5.08 0.36 -13.19
CA PHE A 235 -5.82 0.67 -11.98
C PHE A 235 -6.81 1.79 -12.26
N CYS A 236 -8.02 1.68 -11.76
CA CYS A 236 -9.08 2.62 -12.06
C CYS A 236 -9.62 3.27 -10.79
N LEU A 237 -9.81 4.58 -10.86
CA LEU A 237 -10.50 5.40 -9.87
C LEU A 237 -11.95 5.55 -10.35
N GLU A 238 -12.91 5.18 -9.50
CA GLU A 238 -14.30 5.13 -9.88
C GLU A 238 -15.19 5.76 -8.80
N THR A 239 -16.26 6.43 -9.21
CA THR A 239 -17.31 6.92 -8.30
C THR A 239 -18.41 5.87 -8.16
N PRO A 240 -19.05 5.77 -6.97
CA PRO A 240 -20.14 4.81 -6.79
C PRO A 240 -21.35 5.13 -7.66
N ALA A 241 -21.98 4.11 -8.24
CA ALA A 241 -23.30 4.23 -8.80
C ALA A 241 -24.31 4.52 -7.68
N GLY A 242 -25.22 5.48 -7.84
CA GLY A 242 -26.19 5.75 -6.80
C GLY A 242 -27.09 6.97 -7.02
N ARG A 243 -27.92 7.26 -6.02
CA ARG A 243 -28.95 8.33 -6.08
C ARG A 243 -28.39 9.75 -6.09
N ALA A 244 -27.14 9.96 -5.74
CA ALA A 244 -26.48 11.25 -5.76
C ALA A 244 -25.20 11.15 -6.61
N ALA A 245 -25.14 11.98 -7.63
CA ALA A 245 -23.95 12.11 -8.47
C ALA A 245 -22.77 12.58 -7.64
N ALA A 246 -21.65 11.86 -7.72
CA ALA A 246 -20.44 12.18 -6.96
C ALA A 246 -19.35 12.67 -7.91
N PRO A 247 -18.74 13.84 -7.65
CA PRO A 247 -17.62 14.31 -8.45
C PRO A 247 -16.37 13.46 -8.21
N LEU A 248 -15.60 13.18 -9.27
CA LEU A 248 -14.27 12.60 -9.17
C LEU A 248 -13.23 13.72 -9.28
N ARG A 249 -12.35 13.84 -8.29
CA ARG A 249 -11.33 14.89 -8.24
C ARG A 249 -10.01 14.32 -7.77
N TYR A 250 -8.95 14.59 -8.55
CA TYR A 250 -7.60 14.20 -8.17
C TYR A 250 -6.57 15.17 -8.75
N LEU A 251 -5.40 15.19 -8.14
CA LEU A 251 -4.24 15.95 -8.57
C LEU A 251 -3.25 15.00 -9.23
N LEU A 252 -2.83 15.34 -10.43
CA LEU A 252 -1.85 14.62 -11.22
C LEU A 252 -0.58 15.47 -11.27
N CYS A 253 0.50 15.03 -10.62
CA CYS A 253 1.74 15.77 -10.62
C CYS A 253 2.85 15.03 -11.36
N LEU A 254 3.63 15.76 -12.11
CA LEU A 254 4.81 15.29 -12.82
C LEU A 254 6.06 15.92 -12.21
N SER A 255 7.00 15.08 -11.84
CA SER A 255 8.37 15.51 -11.55
C SER A 255 9.31 14.87 -12.57
N PRO A 256 10.19 15.63 -13.23
CA PRO A 256 11.20 15.07 -14.13
C PRO A 256 12.26 14.26 -13.38
N ASP A 257 12.24 14.36 -12.06
CA ASP A 257 13.13 13.63 -11.16
C ASP A 257 12.71 12.16 -10.97
N PRO A 258 13.65 11.31 -10.59
CA PRO A 258 13.37 9.94 -10.22
C PRO A 258 12.29 9.80 -9.15
N PRO A 259 11.57 8.65 -9.09
CA PRO A 259 10.48 8.41 -8.12
C PRO A 259 10.88 8.67 -6.67
N SER A 260 12.15 8.42 -6.31
CA SER A 260 12.67 8.72 -4.97
C SER A 260 12.62 10.22 -4.63
N ARG A 261 12.90 11.10 -5.60
CA ARG A 261 12.80 12.55 -5.41
C ARG A 261 11.35 13.03 -5.40
N SER A 262 10.49 12.45 -6.23
CA SER A 262 9.05 12.73 -6.20
C SER A 262 8.46 12.40 -4.83
N LEU A 263 8.84 11.25 -4.27
CA LEU A 263 8.44 10.85 -2.93
C LEU A 263 8.97 11.78 -1.84
N ARG A 264 10.22 12.25 -1.96
CA ARG A 264 10.83 13.22 -1.02
C ARG A 264 10.10 14.57 -0.99
N ARG A 265 9.47 14.95 -2.10
CA ARG A 265 8.74 16.21 -2.26
C ARG A 265 7.26 16.13 -1.91
N ALA A 266 6.72 14.93 -1.73
CA ALA A 266 5.32 14.76 -1.35
C ALA A 266 5.03 15.49 -0.02
N PRO A 267 3.94 16.29 0.06
CA PRO A 267 3.61 17.00 1.28
C PRO A 267 3.31 16.00 2.40
N ARG A 268 4.11 16.05 3.46
CA ARG A 268 3.97 15.19 4.64
C ARG A 268 3.68 16.03 5.84
N ALA A 269 2.60 15.72 6.52
CA ALA A 269 2.38 16.24 7.86
C ALA A 269 3.47 15.67 8.77
N GLY A 270 4.23 16.54 9.43
CA GLY A 270 5.33 16.15 10.31
C GLY A 270 4.83 15.22 11.43
N ALA A 271 5.35 14.01 11.48
CA ALA A 271 5.08 13.09 12.57
C ALA A 271 5.72 13.63 13.86
N ARG A 272 4.94 13.70 14.93
CA ARG A 272 5.42 14.14 16.26
C ARG A 272 5.82 12.95 17.16
N CYS A 273 6.24 11.83 16.58
CA CYS A 273 6.81 10.73 17.35
C CYS A 273 8.20 11.13 17.87
N ASP A 274 8.46 10.96 19.16
CA ASP A 274 9.81 11.04 19.70
C ASP A 274 10.52 9.68 19.51
N PRO A 275 11.45 9.53 18.53
CA PRO A 275 12.11 8.27 18.27
C PRO A 275 13.06 7.87 19.40
N ARG A 276 13.45 8.82 20.24
CA ARG A 276 14.33 8.60 21.40
C ARG A 276 13.62 7.87 22.54
N ARG A 277 12.30 7.93 22.56
CA ARG A 277 11.50 7.12 23.50
C ARG A 277 11.20 5.77 22.87
N PRO A 278 11.92 4.72 23.22
CA PRO A 278 11.74 3.42 22.60
C PRO A 278 10.32 2.93 22.89
N PHE A 279 9.59 2.61 21.84
CA PHE A 279 8.38 1.81 21.95
C PHE A 279 8.78 0.46 22.56
N PRO A 280 8.17 0.03 23.68
CA PRO A 280 8.63 -1.15 24.41
C PRO A 280 8.88 -2.40 23.56
N PRO A 281 8.04 -2.74 22.56
CA PRO A 281 8.27 -3.90 21.71
C PRO A 281 9.43 -3.79 20.72
N ARG A 282 10.01 -2.60 20.48
CA ARG A 282 11.13 -2.48 19.54
C ARG A 282 12.37 -3.29 19.94
N ARG A 283 12.66 -3.37 21.24
CA ARG A 283 13.85 -4.06 21.76
C ARG A 283 13.60 -5.49 22.19
N SER A 284 12.35 -5.91 22.23
CA SER A 284 11.96 -7.19 22.82
C SER A 284 10.83 -7.83 22.02
N PRO A 285 10.83 -9.16 21.89
CA PRO A 285 9.78 -9.86 21.14
C PRO A 285 8.42 -9.73 21.79
N VAL A 286 7.37 -9.79 20.95
CA VAL A 286 5.97 -9.83 21.37
C VAL A 286 5.45 -11.26 21.27
N TRP A 287 5.03 -11.83 22.40
CA TRP A 287 4.46 -13.17 22.51
C TRP A 287 2.96 -13.07 22.65
N ARG A 288 2.20 -13.48 21.64
CA ARG A 288 0.73 -13.46 21.68
C ARG A 288 0.20 -14.57 22.57
N TYR A 289 -0.69 -14.23 23.52
CA TYR A 289 -1.33 -15.19 24.41
C TYR A 289 -2.69 -15.63 23.87
N TYR A 290 -2.83 -16.90 23.52
CA TYR A 290 -4.05 -17.52 23.02
C TYR A 290 -4.68 -18.51 24.01
N GLY A 291 -4.37 -18.42 25.29
CA GLY A 291 -4.94 -19.27 26.31
C GLY A 291 -6.44 -19.02 26.57
N PRO A 292 -7.11 -19.97 27.26
CA PRO A 292 -8.53 -19.87 27.51
C PRO A 292 -8.89 -18.64 28.35
N ALA A 293 -9.86 -17.85 27.88
CA ALA A 293 -10.32 -16.62 28.50
C ALA A 293 -11.54 -16.80 29.44
N GLY A 294 -11.70 -17.98 30.07
CA GLY A 294 -12.89 -18.29 30.87
C GLY A 294 -12.98 -17.55 32.22
N SER A 295 -11.86 -17.33 32.92
CA SER A 295 -11.81 -16.55 34.16
C SER A 295 -10.45 -15.91 34.36
N ALA A 296 -10.40 -14.84 35.18
CA ALA A 296 -9.15 -14.15 35.51
C ALA A 296 -8.10 -15.09 36.12
N ALA A 297 -8.53 -16.01 36.96
CA ALA A 297 -7.64 -17.01 37.57
C ALA A 297 -7.05 -17.97 36.52
N LYS A 298 -7.85 -18.41 35.55
CA LYS A 298 -7.36 -19.26 34.44
C LYS A 298 -6.36 -18.50 33.56
N ILE A 299 -6.65 -17.25 33.21
CA ILE A 299 -5.75 -16.38 32.42
C ILE A 299 -4.43 -16.18 33.17
N LYS A 300 -4.48 -15.79 34.46
CA LYS A 300 -3.28 -15.58 35.29
C LYS A 300 -2.42 -16.86 35.38
N ARG A 301 -3.02 -18.04 35.53
CA ARG A 301 -2.28 -19.32 35.51
C ARG A 301 -1.66 -19.59 34.14
N GLY A 302 -2.39 -19.35 33.05
CA GLY A 302 -1.89 -19.50 31.67
C GLY A 302 -0.70 -18.59 31.38
N LEU A 303 -0.77 -17.33 31.78
CA LEU A 303 0.33 -16.35 31.62
C LEU A 303 1.57 -16.78 32.41
N LYS A 304 1.41 -17.19 33.69
CA LYS A 304 2.51 -17.73 34.50
C LYS A 304 3.13 -18.98 33.88
N SER A 305 2.30 -19.88 33.33
CA SER A 305 2.78 -21.09 32.65
C SER A 305 3.57 -20.74 31.38
N LEU A 306 3.10 -19.80 30.58
CA LEU A 306 3.82 -19.33 29.39
C LEU A 306 5.12 -18.63 29.76
N ALA A 307 5.11 -17.75 30.77
CA ALA A 307 6.32 -17.09 31.26
C ALA A 307 7.36 -18.10 31.78
N LYS A 308 6.93 -19.15 32.52
CA LYS A 308 7.82 -20.23 32.97
C LYS A 308 8.43 -20.99 31.80
N ARG A 309 7.66 -21.26 30.74
CA ARG A 309 8.18 -21.93 29.53
C ARG A 309 9.17 -21.03 28.78
N LEU A 310 8.86 -19.75 28.58
CA LEU A 310 9.78 -18.77 27.99
C LEU A 310 11.10 -18.72 28.77
N LYS A 311 11.05 -18.68 30.12
CA LYS A 311 12.23 -18.70 30.96
C LYS A 311 13.05 -20.00 30.78
N ARG A 312 12.40 -21.17 30.74
CA ARG A 312 13.04 -22.47 30.48
C ARG A 312 13.81 -22.47 29.16
N HIS A 313 13.26 -21.83 28.14
CA HIS A 313 13.85 -21.72 26.82
C HIS A 313 14.76 -20.48 26.63
N ARG A 314 15.11 -19.77 27.69
CA ARG A 314 15.96 -18.54 27.65
C ARG A 314 15.43 -17.47 26.72
N LEU A 315 14.08 -17.28 26.73
CA LEU A 315 13.33 -16.27 25.96
C LEU A 315 12.50 -15.39 26.90
N GLN A 316 13.00 -15.13 28.10
CA GLN A 316 12.28 -14.42 29.18
C GLN A 316 12.18 -12.91 29.00
N GLU A 317 12.71 -12.36 27.93
CA GLU A 317 12.53 -10.95 27.58
C GLU A 317 11.35 -10.79 26.64
N GLY A 318 10.57 -9.71 26.79
CA GLY A 318 9.51 -9.42 25.85
C GLY A 318 8.21 -8.97 26.49
N VAL A 319 7.20 -8.87 25.64
CA VAL A 319 5.85 -8.46 26.01
C VAL A 319 4.88 -9.61 25.73
N LEU A 320 4.08 -9.99 26.72
CA LEU A 320 2.95 -10.89 26.55
C LEU A 320 1.71 -10.11 26.10
N ALA A 321 1.32 -10.28 24.84
CA ALA A 321 0.20 -9.58 24.25
C ALA A 321 -1.11 -10.31 24.55
N LEU A 322 -2.00 -9.63 25.25
CA LEU A 322 -3.34 -10.11 25.57
C LEU A 322 -4.32 -9.70 24.48
N GLY A 323 -5.09 -10.66 23.97
CA GLY A 323 -6.23 -10.34 23.12
C GLY A 323 -7.35 -9.65 23.90
N GLU A 324 -8.25 -8.97 23.18
CA GLU A 324 -9.38 -8.19 23.73
C GLU A 324 -10.19 -8.94 24.80
N ARG A 325 -10.54 -10.21 24.53
CA ARG A 325 -11.32 -11.04 25.46
C ARG A 325 -10.61 -11.29 26.79
N SER A 326 -9.32 -11.64 26.73
CA SER A 326 -8.50 -11.84 27.94
C SER A 326 -8.31 -10.55 28.71
N THR A 327 -8.08 -9.44 27.99
CA THR A 327 -8.00 -8.10 28.57
C THR A 327 -9.28 -7.72 29.32
N ALA A 328 -10.45 -7.92 28.69
CA ALA A 328 -11.74 -7.62 29.30
C ALA A 328 -12.00 -8.41 30.60
N VAL A 329 -11.67 -9.71 30.60
CA VAL A 329 -11.83 -10.56 31.80
C VAL A 329 -10.88 -10.16 32.92
N LEU A 330 -9.62 -9.83 32.62
CA LEU A 330 -8.68 -9.35 33.62
C LEU A 330 -9.08 -7.98 34.16
N ALA A 331 -9.52 -7.08 33.30
CA ALA A 331 -9.98 -5.74 33.67
C ALA A 331 -11.19 -5.80 34.65
N ALA A 332 -12.12 -6.72 34.42
CA ALA A 332 -13.28 -6.91 35.27
C ALA A 332 -12.91 -7.45 36.68
N ALA A 333 -11.78 -8.12 36.82
CA ALA A 333 -11.29 -8.71 38.06
C ALA A 333 -10.37 -7.75 38.87
N VAL A 334 -9.95 -6.64 38.30
CA VAL A 334 -9.14 -5.61 38.96
C VAL A 334 -10.09 -4.72 39.75
N ARG A 335 -9.95 -4.72 41.09
CA ARG A 335 -10.69 -3.78 41.95
C ARG A 335 -10.26 -2.34 41.64
N PRO A 336 -11.18 -1.38 41.63
CA PRO A 336 -10.80 0.04 41.53
C PRO A 336 -9.85 0.36 42.68
N VAL A 337 -8.65 0.78 42.38
CA VAL A 337 -7.75 1.35 43.38
C VAL A 337 -8.33 2.73 43.71
N PRO A 338 -8.67 3.04 44.96
CA PRO A 338 -9.09 4.40 45.37
C PRO A 338 -7.97 5.37 44.96
N PRO A 339 -8.28 6.60 44.53
CA PRO A 339 -7.27 7.59 44.29
C PRO A 339 -6.56 7.89 45.63
N ALA A 340 -5.39 7.28 45.83
CA ALA A 340 -4.53 7.60 46.94
C ALA A 340 -3.93 8.97 46.66
N PHE A 341 -4.36 9.95 47.43
CA PHE A 341 -3.76 11.26 47.46
C PHE A 341 -2.25 11.16 47.69
N GLY A 342 -1.45 11.62 46.73
CA GLY A 342 -0.11 12.10 46.97
C GLY A 342 1.07 11.12 46.95
N ARG A 343 1.05 10.01 46.22
CA ARG A 343 2.27 9.29 45.84
C ARG A 343 2.22 8.95 44.37
N GLU A 344 3.24 9.44 43.59
CA GLU A 344 3.51 8.99 42.27
C GLU A 344 3.45 7.45 42.22
N GLY A 345 2.44 6.92 41.53
CA GLY A 345 2.07 5.51 41.60
C GLY A 345 3.22 4.62 41.13
N ARG A 346 3.81 3.89 42.08
CA ARG A 346 4.53 2.66 41.71
C ARG A 346 3.58 1.79 40.91
N ALA A 347 3.94 1.53 39.65
CA ALA A 347 3.23 0.56 38.83
C ALA A 347 3.04 -0.73 39.64
N ALA A 348 1.83 -1.28 39.63
CA ALA A 348 1.58 -2.57 40.28
C ALA A 348 2.65 -3.58 39.79
N PRO A 349 3.26 -4.38 40.73
CA PRO A 349 4.31 -5.32 40.35
C PRO A 349 3.79 -6.23 39.25
N SER A 350 4.56 -6.36 38.16
CA SER A 350 4.19 -7.17 37.01
C SER A 350 3.94 -8.61 37.46
N LEU A 351 2.78 -9.13 37.10
CA LEU A 351 2.35 -10.51 37.45
C LEU A 351 3.33 -11.58 36.97
N ILE A 352 4.22 -11.22 36.02
CA ILE A 352 5.04 -12.11 35.20
C ILE A 352 6.47 -11.61 34.97
N GLU A 353 7.01 -10.80 35.90
CA GLU A 353 8.39 -10.30 35.75
C GLU A 353 9.41 -11.38 35.34
N PRO A 354 10.36 -11.06 34.46
CA PRO A 354 10.68 -9.76 33.83
C PRO A 354 9.86 -9.41 32.58
N LEU A 355 8.92 -10.25 32.15
CA LEU A 355 8.05 -9.99 31.02
C LEU A 355 7.05 -8.88 31.33
N GLN A 356 6.71 -8.09 30.32
CA GLN A 356 5.69 -7.04 30.39
C GLN A 356 4.37 -7.55 29.78
N LEU A 357 3.25 -6.89 30.11
CA LEU A 357 1.95 -7.16 29.48
C LEU A 357 1.65 -6.10 28.43
N SER A 358 0.87 -6.44 27.42
CA SER A 358 0.09 -5.47 26.66
C SER A 358 -1.39 -5.80 26.75
N ALA A 359 -2.22 -4.78 26.61
CA ALA A 359 -3.67 -4.89 26.64
C ALA A 359 -4.26 -4.59 25.27
N THR A 360 -5.37 -5.24 24.91
CA THR A 360 -6.10 -4.95 23.68
C THR A 360 -7.51 -4.46 24.04
N LEU A 361 -7.92 -3.36 23.43
CA LEU A 361 -9.24 -2.76 23.51
C LEU A 361 -9.85 -2.61 22.12
N SER A 362 -11.17 -2.43 22.06
CA SER A 362 -11.88 -2.04 20.83
C SER A 362 -12.88 -0.93 21.13
N PRO A 363 -13.30 -0.14 20.13
CA PRO A 363 -14.34 0.87 20.30
C PRO A 363 -15.74 0.25 20.31
N TYR A 364 -15.85 -1.04 20.57
CA TYR A 364 -17.11 -1.77 20.64
C TYR A 364 -17.43 -2.20 22.07
N ALA A 365 -18.71 -2.19 22.42
CA ALA A 365 -19.20 -2.79 23.65
C ALA A 365 -20.37 -3.72 23.34
N SER A 366 -20.25 -4.98 23.75
CA SER A 366 -21.37 -5.92 23.64
C SER A 366 -22.55 -5.42 24.47
N ILE A 367 -23.76 -5.49 23.92
CA ILE A 367 -25.00 -5.08 24.61
C ILE A 367 -25.25 -5.85 25.90
N ALA A 368 -24.73 -7.08 26.01
CA ALA A 368 -24.80 -7.89 27.21
C ALA A 368 -23.67 -7.57 28.22
N SER A 369 -22.74 -6.64 27.90
CA SER A 369 -21.62 -6.35 28.78
C SER A 369 -22.01 -5.44 29.93
N PRO A 370 -21.45 -5.67 31.16
CA PRO A 370 -21.66 -4.75 32.27
C PRO A 370 -21.22 -3.29 31.99
N LEU A 371 -20.31 -3.12 31.03
CA LEU A 371 -19.86 -1.81 30.59
C LEU A 371 -20.96 -1.06 29.85
N PHE A 372 -21.60 -1.69 28.89
CA PHE A 372 -22.72 -1.11 28.15
C PHE A 372 -23.93 -0.82 29.07
N LEU A 373 -24.31 -1.81 29.87
CA LEU A 373 -25.44 -1.67 30.77
C LEU A 373 -25.24 -0.56 31.83
N ARG A 374 -24.01 -0.37 32.32
CA ARG A 374 -23.70 0.74 33.26
C ARG A 374 -23.74 2.10 32.56
N SER A 375 -23.25 2.18 31.33
CA SER A 375 -23.33 3.43 30.55
C SER A 375 -24.77 3.87 30.30
N LEU A 376 -25.70 2.92 30.10
CA LEU A 376 -27.13 3.22 29.95
C LEU A 376 -27.75 3.77 31.24
N ARG A 377 -27.40 3.19 32.37
CA ARG A 377 -27.95 3.58 33.68
C ARG A 377 -27.49 4.96 34.17
N ALA A 378 -26.30 5.38 33.76
CA ALA A 378 -25.75 6.68 34.14
C ALA A 378 -26.43 7.89 33.48
N GLY A 379 -27.46 7.68 32.64
CA GLY A 379 -28.15 8.77 31.92
C GLY A 379 -27.33 9.44 30.82
N GLU A 380 -26.03 9.14 30.74
CA GLU A 380 -25.07 9.72 29.81
C GLU A 380 -24.91 8.89 28.53
N ALA A 381 -25.54 7.71 28.47
CA ALA A 381 -25.38 6.71 27.45
C ALA A 381 -25.72 7.14 26.01
N PRO A 382 -26.69 8.00 25.77
CA PRO A 382 -26.99 8.38 24.41
C PRO A 382 -25.81 9.06 23.67
N SER A 383 -24.89 9.68 24.44
CA SER A 383 -23.74 10.38 23.86
C SER A 383 -22.48 9.50 23.66
N TYR A 384 -22.40 8.36 24.36
CA TYR A 384 -21.20 7.49 24.28
C TYR A 384 -21.20 6.56 23.07
N TRP A 385 -22.37 6.19 22.58
CA TRP A 385 -22.53 5.25 21.50
C TRP A 385 -23.11 5.93 20.25
N LEU A 386 -22.66 5.53 19.09
CA LEU A 386 -23.30 5.92 17.85
C LEU A 386 -24.77 5.55 17.91
N SER A 387 -25.63 6.49 17.60
CA SER A 387 -27.07 6.30 17.65
C SER A 387 -27.73 6.82 16.39
N LEU A 388 -28.88 6.23 16.08
CA LEU A 388 -29.79 6.75 15.07
C LEU A 388 -30.47 7.99 15.64
N GLN A 389 -30.44 9.08 14.88
CA GLN A 389 -31.21 10.28 15.23
C GLN A 389 -32.71 9.98 15.22
N PRO A 390 -33.43 10.28 16.30
CA PRO A 390 -34.87 10.04 16.31
C PRO A 390 -35.56 10.94 15.29
N ARG A 391 -36.43 10.36 14.46
CA ARG A 391 -37.42 11.16 13.73
C ARG A 391 -38.34 11.80 14.75
N ARG A 392 -38.27 13.13 14.96
CA ARG A 392 -39.06 13.98 15.83
C ARG A 392 -39.56 13.30 17.11
N GLY A 393 -38.90 13.55 18.25
CA GLY A 393 -39.41 13.28 19.61
C GLY A 393 -39.22 11.85 20.14
N GLY A 394 -38.50 10.97 19.50
CA GLY A 394 -38.21 9.61 19.97
C GLY A 394 -36.92 9.51 20.82
N CYS A 395 -36.78 8.40 21.57
CA CYS A 395 -35.53 8.05 22.24
C CYS A 395 -34.41 7.73 21.26
N SER A 396 -33.20 8.22 21.51
CA SER A 396 -32.01 7.84 20.76
C SER A 396 -31.69 6.37 21.01
N VAL A 397 -31.64 5.60 19.92
CA VAL A 397 -31.33 4.16 19.97
C VAL A 397 -29.89 3.93 19.46
N PRO A 398 -29.03 3.22 20.23
CA PRO A 398 -27.70 2.90 19.76
C PRO A 398 -27.72 2.13 18.43
N LEU A 399 -26.84 2.53 17.51
CA LEU A 399 -26.60 1.82 16.27
C LEU A 399 -25.84 0.53 16.59
N LEU A 400 -26.51 -0.61 16.39
CA LEU A 400 -25.93 -1.91 16.70
C LEU A 400 -25.25 -2.51 15.46
N THR A 401 -24.11 -3.14 15.69
CA THR A 401 -23.31 -3.84 14.69
C THR A 401 -22.74 -5.14 15.29
N THR A 402 -22.21 -6.00 14.45
CA THR A 402 -21.54 -7.22 14.89
C THR A 402 -20.04 -6.98 15.06
N TRP A 403 -19.49 -7.44 16.20
CA TRP A 403 -18.06 -7.45 16.46
C TRP A 403 -17.65 -8.79 17.07
N LYS A 404 -16.76 -9.52 16.38
CA LYS A 404 -16.28 -10.87 16.80
C LYS A 404 -17.43 -11.81 17.22
N GLY A 405 -18.50 -11.85 16.40
CA GLY A 405 -19.69 -12.68 16.59
C GLY A 405 -20.64 -12.23 17.71
N ARG A 406 -20.52 -10.99 18.19
CA ARG A 406 -21.41 -10.42 19.22
C ARG A 406 -22.10 -9.17 18.72
N LEU A 407 -23.34 -8.95 19.15
CA LEU A 407 -24.04 -7.71 18.92
C LEU A 407 -23.48 -6.62 19.84
N CYS A 408 -23.02 -5.52 19.27
CA CYS A 408 -22.28 -4.47 19.96
C CYS A 408 -22.78 -3.09 19.55
N ALA A 409 -22.66 -2.13 20.46
CA ALA A 409 -22.68 -0.69 20.16
C ALA A 409 -21.26 -0.21 19.85
N ARG A 410 -21.11 0.77 18.95
CA ARG A 410 -19.83 1.37 18.57
C ARG A 410 -19.67 2.75 19.20
N LEU A 411 -18.46 3.08 19.66
CA LEU A 411 -18.13 4.35 20.30
C LEU A 411 -18.45 5.54 19.38
N ASN A 412 -19.08 6.56 19.93
CA ASN A 412 -19.33 7.82 19.24
C ASN A 412 -18.09 8.73 19.29
N VAL A 413 -17.32 8.74 18.20
CA VAL A 413 -16.10 9.54 18.09
C VAL A 413 -16.37 11.02 17.81
N THR A 414 -17.63 11.43 17.59
CA THR A 414 -18.01 12.85 17.42
C THR A 414 -18.28 13.51 18.77
N SER A 415 -18.49 12.70 19.83
CA SER A 415 -18.72 13.18 21.19
C SER A 415 -17.42 13.30 21.99
N ALA A 416 -17.04 14.51 22.36
CA ALA A 416 -15.87 14.76 23.21
C ALA A 416 -15.98 14.04 24.57
N ALA A 417 -17.19 13.97 25.17
CA ALA A 417 -17.43 13.25 26.40
C ALA A 417 -17.20 11.75 26.25
N ALA A 418 -17.66 11.14 25.14
CA ALA A 418 -17.43 9.72 24.84
C ALA A 418 -15.95 9.41 24.66
N LEU A 419 -15.23 10.25 23.92
CA LEU A 419 -13.78 10.10 23.74
C LEU A 419 -13.04 10.25 25.07
N SER A 420 -13.31 11.28 25.86
CA SER A 420 -12.68 11.48 27.18
C SER A 420 -12.90 10.28 28.10
N TRP A 421 -14.13 9.79 28.18
CA TRP A 421 -14.48 8.60 28.94
C TRP A 421 -13.71 7.34 28.46
N TYR A 422 -13.62 7.15 27.15
CA TYR A 422 -12.93 6.00 26.55
C TYR A 422 -11.42 6.04 26.79
N LEU A 423 -10.80 7.20 26.60
CA LEU A 423 -9.37 7.42 26.84
C LEU A 423 -9.01 7.24 28.32
N ALA A 424 -9.80 7.81 29.24
CA ALA A 424 -9.60 7.62 30.66
C ALA A 424 -9.74 6.14 31.07
N ARG A 425 -10.63 5.40 30.44
CA ARG A 425 -10.74 3.95 30.63
C ARG A 425 -9.49 3.21 30.15
N ALA A 426 -8.95 3.56 28.99
CA ALA A 426 -7.75 2.95 28.44
C ALA A 426 -6.53 3.21 29.34
N GLN A 427 -6.38 4.44 29.85
CA GLN A 427 -5.30 4.80 30.78
C GLN A 427 -5.40 4.04 32.11
N ARG A 428 -6.59 4.01 32.72
CA ARG A 428 -6.81 3.23 33.93
C ARG A 428 -6.51 1.75 33.77
N LEU A 429 -6.91 1.17 32.64
CA LEU A 429 -6.61 -0.23 32.32
C LEU A 429 -5.11 -0.46 32.17
N ARG A 430 -4.42 0.42 31.46
CA ARG A 430 -2.96 0.36 31.28
C ARG A 430 -2.25 0.37 32.63
N GLN A 431 -2.62 1.27 33.51
CA GLN A 431 -2.06 1.38 34.86
C GLN A 431 -2.38 0.15 35.71
N ALA A 432 -3.64 -0.29 35.74
CA ALA A 432 -4.09 -1.43 36.53
C ALA A 432 -3.47 -2.76 36.16
N LEU A 433 -3.13 -2.96 34.88
CA LEU A 433 -2.44 -4.14 34.38
C LEU A 433 -0.92 -4.00 34.33
N GLY A 434 -0.36 -2.81 34.57
CA GLY A 434 1.04 -2.50 34.33
C GLY A 434 1.43 -2.74 32.86
N ALA A 435 0.51 -2.42 31.93
CA ALA A 435 0.73 -2.72 30.53
C ALA A 435 1.73 -1.77 29.88
N ALA A 436 2.70 -2.32 29.16
CA ALA A 436 3.72 -1.57 28.43
C ALA A 436 3.10 -0.72 27.33
N TYR A 437 2.11 -1.25 26.62
CA TYR A 437 1.34 -0.55 25.58
C TYR A 437 -0.10 -1.06 25.51
N VAL A 438 -0.96 -0.30 24.84
CA VAL A 438 -2.35 -0.68 24.55
C VAL A 438 -2.55 -0.75 23.05
N ALA A 439 -3.11 -1.86 22.57
CA ALA A 439 -3.54 -2.05 21.20
C ALA A 439 -5.04 -1.79 21.07
N PHE A 440 -5.44 -1.14 19.99
CA PHE A 440 -6.83 -0.83 19.67
C PHE A 440 -7.20 -1.49 18.33
N GLU A 441 -8.07 -2.48 18.43
CA GLU A 441 -8.64 -3.20 17.27
C GLU A 441 -9.99 -2.60 16.88
N GLY A 442 -10.43 -2.81 15.62
CA GLY A 442 -11.75 -2.39 15.17
C GLY A 442 -11.85 -0.92 14.79
N ALA A 443 -10.72 -0.32 14.42
CA ALA A 443 -10.67 1.07 13.94
C ALA A 443 -11.05 1.24 12.47
N GLU A 444 -11.17 0.15 11.71
CA GLU A 444 -11.38 0.13 10.27
C GLU A 444 -12.72 0.78 9.87
N GLY A 445 -12.69 1.50 8.74
CA GLY A 445 -13.86 2.22 8.20
C GLY A 445 -14.92 1.30 7.59
N ASN A 446 -14.53 0.13 7.06
CA ASN A 446 -15.43 -0.78 6.37
C ASN A 446 -16.56 -1.37 7.25
N ALA A 447 -16.43 -1.31 8.57
CA ALA A 447 -17.49 -1.73 9.48
C ALA A 447 -18.83 -0.99 9.27
N PHE A 448 -18.79 0.17 8.61
CA PHE A 448 -20.02 0.89 8.23
C PHE A 448 -20.65 0.39 6.91
N LEU A 449 -19.88 -0.28 6.05
CA LEU A 449 -20.38 -0.81 4.78
C LEU A 449 -21.33 -2.00 4.99
N GLU A 450 -21.17 -2.72 6.09
CA GLU A 450 -21.97 -3.88 6.45
C GLU A 450 -23.32 -3.51 7.12
N GLN A 451 -23.57 -2.22 7.37
CA GLN A 451 -24.75 -1.77 8.07
C GLN A 451 -25.91 -1.45 7.12
N ALA A 452 -27.09 -1.93 7.47
CA ALA A 452 -28.33 -1.61 6.72
C ALA A 452 -28.70 -0.11 6.78
N VAL A 453 -28.16 0.62 7.76
CA VAL A 453 -28.37 2.05 7.94
C VAL A 453 -27.05 2.77 7.65
N PRO A 454 -27.03 3.76 6.75
CA PRO A 454 -25.83 4.50 6.46
C PRO A 454 -25.33 5.25 7.70
N PRO A 455 -24.00 5.33 7.92
CA PRO A 455 -23.44 6.11 8.99
C PRO A 455 -23.75 7.60 8.79
N PRO A 456 -23.66 8.41 9.85
CA PRO A 456 -23.66 9.86 9.70
C PRO A 456 -22.64 10.30 8.64
N ALA A 457 -23.00 11.26 7.79
CA ALA A 457 -22.13 11.71 6.70
C ALA A 457 -20.73 12.16 7.17
N GLU A 458 -20.65 12.70 8.38
CA GLU A 458 -19.41 13.11 9.04
C GLU A 458 -18.47 11.93 9.39
N LEU A 459 -18.97 10.69 9.44
CA LEU A 459 -18.22 9.47 9.75
C LEU A 459 -18.05 8.55 8.54
N ALA A 460 -18.54 8.95 7.38
CA ALA A 460 -18.45 8.13 6.15
C ALA A 460 -16.98 7.87 5.74
N GLY A 461 -16.74 6.69 5.17
CA GLY A 461 -15.39 6.25 4.78
C GLY A 461 -14.48 6.08 6.00
N ASP A 462 -13.25 6.60 5.92
CA ASP A 462 -12.25 6.53 6.98
C ASP A 462 -12.25 7.72 7.94
N ARG A 463 -13.28 8.56 7.94
CA ARG A 463 -13.41 9.69 8.87
C ARG A 463 -13.51 9.22 10.32
N TYR A 464 -14.19 8.10 10.55
CA TYR A 464 -14.24 7.45 11.87
C TYR A 464 -12.83 7.02 12.32
N THR A 465 -12.10 6.32 11.43
CA THR A 465 -10.72 5.87 11.67
C THR A 465 -9.82 7.04 12.03
N GLY A 466 -9.87 8.12 11.26
CA GLY A 466 -9.08 9.33 11.51
C GLY A 466 -9.40 10.00 12.86
N ALA A 467 -10.69 10.16 13.19
CA ALA A 467 -11.12 10.76 14.45
C ALA A 467 -10.71 9.92 15.66
N LEU A 468 -10.89 8.59 15.59
CA LEU A 468 -10.45 7.68 16.64
C LEU A 468 -8.93 7.71 16.80
N ALA A 469 -8.18 7.64 15.71
CA ALA A 469 -6.72 7.68 15.74
C ALA A 469 -6.18 8.98 16.34
N ALA A 470 -6.76 10.13 15.97
CA ALA A 470 -6.38 11.42 16.53
C ALA A 470 -6.61 11.48 18.05
N ALA A 471 -7.73 10.94 18.53
CA ALA A 471 -8.01 10.83 19.94
C ALA A 471 -7.02 9.89 20.66
N LEU A 472 -6.75 8.71 20.11
CA LEU A 472 -5.81 7.72 20.66
C LEU A 472 -4.38 8.23 20.71
N ALA A 473 -3.97 9.07 19.76
CA ALA A 473 -2.65 9.68 19.72
C ALA A 473 -2.33 10.51 20.98
N THR A 474 -3.34 11.01 21.68
CA THR A 474 -3.18 11.73 22.97
C THR A 474 -2.69 10.84 24.11
N LEU A 475 -2.82 9.51 23.99
CA LEU A 475 -2.28 8.53 24.94
C LEU A 475 -0.76 8.35 24.82
N GLY A 476 -0.15 8.93 23.77
CA GLY A 476 1.28 8.89 23.50
C GLY A 476 1.72 7.68 22.67
N ASN A 477 3.04 7.54 22.53
CA ASN A 477 3.67 6.57 21.63
C ASN A 477 3.54 5.09 22.03
N ALA A 478 3.04 4.78 23.19
CA ALA A 478 2.74 3.40 23.63
C ALA A 478 1.32 2.97 23.22
N THR A 479 0.92 3.31 22.01
CA THR A 479 -0.41 3.08 21.45
C THR A 479 -0.30 2.44 20.07
N VAL A 480 -1.05 1.36 19.88
CA VAL A 480 -1.12 0.60 18.61
C VAL A 480 -2.56 0.65 18.10
N ILE A 481 -2.75 0.88 16.83
CA ILE A 481 -4.07 0.90 16.16
C ILE A 481 -4.10 -0.12 15.03
N SER A 482 -5.27 -0.69 14.77
CA SER A 482 -5.44 -1.69 13.71
C SER A 482 -5.56 -1.13 12.29
N ALA A 483 -5.76 0.17 12.14
CA ALA A 483 -5.94 0.80 10.82
C ALA A 483 -5.17 2.12 10.69
N GLY A 484 -4.74 2.42 9.46
CA GLY A 484 -4.06 3.66 9.08
C GLY A 484 -4.66 4.22 7.81
N ALA A 485 -5.39 5.33 7.93
CA ALA A 485 -5.95 6.06 6.80
C ALA A 485 -5.85 7.57 7.10
N ARG A 486 -4.98 8.26 6.39
CA ARG A 486 -4.66 9.68 6.62
C ARG A 486 -4.14 10.00 8.03
N THR A 487 -3.48 9.03 8.67
CA THR A 487 -3.03 9.10 10.06
C THR A 487 -1.53 8.88 10.23
N SER A 488 -0.77 8.82 9.14
CA SER A 488 0.68 8.57 9.15
C SER A 488 1.48 9.63 9.92
N HIS A 489 0.91 10.84 10.10
CA HIS A 489 1.49 11.93 10.88
C HIS A 489 1.29 11.79 12.41
N LEU A 490 0.49 10.83 12.85
CA LEU A 490 0.21 10.62 14.27
C LEU A 490 1.26 9.68 14.92
N PRO A 491 1.57 9.87 16.22
CA PRO A 491 2.54 9.05 16.94
C PRO A 491 1.98 7.68 17.34
N LEU A 492 1.49 6.93 16.38
CA LEU A 492 0.86 5.63 16.58
C LEU A 492 1.63 4.52 15.85
N PHE A 493 1.66 3.34 16.45
CA PHE A 493 2.02 2.11 15.76
C PHE A 493 0.80 1.53 15.06
N VAL A 494 0.98 1.00 13.85
CA VAL A 494 -0.08 0.33 13.13
C VAL A 494 0.15 -1.19 13.18
N GLN A 495 -0.87 -1.94 13.55
CA GLN A 495 -0.83 -3.41 13.48
C GLN A 495 -1.03 -3.85 12.04
N MET A 496 -0.10 -4.62 11.49
CA MET A 496 -0.26 -5.25 10.18
C MET A 496 -1.39 -6.28 10.21
N SER A 497 -2.10 -6.42 9.09
CA SER A 497 -3.14 -7.46 8.95
C SER A 497 -2.57 -8.86 9.19
N PRO A 498 -3.39 -9.77 9.73
CA PRO A 498 -3.06 -11.18 9.77
C PRO A 498 -2.82 -11.74 8.36
N LEU A 499 -1.72 -12.47 8.18
CA LEU A 499 -1.31 -13.14 6.95
C LEU A 499 -1.54 -14.66 7.05
N ARG A 500 -1.69 -15.32 5.91
CA ARG A 500 -1.88 -16.79 5.86
C ARG A 500 -0.57 -17.52 6.17
N SER A 501 -0.67 -18.65 6.84
CA SER A 501 0.46 -19.55 7.07
C SER A 501 0.73 -20.37 5.80
N ASP A 502 1.25 -19.72 4.76
CA ASP A 502 1.60 -20.34 3.48
C ASP A 502 2.67 -19.52 2.73
N TRP A 503 3.10 -20.06 1.57
CA TRP A 503 4.16 -19.49 0.72
C TRP A 503 3.64 -18.51 -0.34
N SER A 504 2.36 -18.17 -0.31
CA SER A 504 1.73 -17.26 -1.28
C SER A 504 1.97 -15.78 -0.96
N HIS A 505 1.52 -14.88 -1.85
CA HIS A 505 1.51 -13.44 -1.59
C HIS A 505 0.47 -13.03 -0.52
N ALA A 506 -0.48 -13.91 -0.16
CA ALA A 506 -1.32 -13.73 1.01
C ALA A 506 -0.63 -14.19 2.31
N GLY A 507 0.54 -14.82 2.21
CA GLY A 507 1.38 -15.31 3.28
C GLY A 507 2.80 -14.73 3.23
N LEU A 508 3.82 -15.61 3.21
CA LEU A 508 5.23 -15.22 3.31
C LEU A 508 5.68 -14.22 2.23
N LYS A 509 5.35 -14.49 0.97
CA LYS A 509 5.74 -13.61 -0.15
C LYS A 509 5.14 -12.21 -0.06
N GLY A 510 4.02 -12.04 0.62
CA GLY A 510 3.37 -10.74 0.81
C GLY A 510 3.96 -9.89 1.94
N VAL A 511 4.86 -10.42 2.77
CA VAL A 511 5.43 -9.68 3.91
C VAL A 511 6.23 -8.47 3.44
N ILE A 512 7.20 -8.66 2.54
CA ILE A 512 8.08 -7.59 2.04
C ILE A 512 7.28 -6.55 1.24
N PRO A 513 6.45 -6.91 0.26
CA PRO A 513 5.56 -5.96 -0.41
C PRO A 513 4.71 -5.13 0.55
N SER A 514 4.17 -5.75 1.61
CA SER A 514 3.41 -5.02 2.64
C SER A 514 4.26 -4.04 3.43
N VAL A 515 5.48 -4.40 3.79
CA VAL A 515 6.45 -3.52 4.48
C VAL A 515 6.78 -2.31 3.62
N LEU A 516 7.09 -2.52 2.35
CA LEU A 516 7.40 -1.46 1.39
C LEU A 516 6.18 -0.54 1.18
N HIS A 517 4.98 -1.12 1.07
CA HIS A 517 3.74 -0.39 0.95
C HIS A 517 3.46 0.50 2.17
N TYR A 518 3.57 -0.04 3.39
CA TYR A 518 3.38 0.73 4.62
C TYR A 518 4.40 1.86 4.74
N SER A 519 5.66 1.56 4.46
CA SER A 519 6.76 2.52 4.54
C SER A 519 6.60 3.67 3.53
N LEU A 520 6.22 3.36 2.27
CA LEU A 520 5.93 4.34 1.23
C LEU A 520 4.82 5.30 1.65
N LEU A 521 3.75 4.78 2.24
CA LEU A 521 2.58 5.57 2.68
C LEU A 521 2.82 6.32 3.99
N GLY A 522 4.02 6.18 4.61
CA GLY A 522 4.40 6.91 5.79
C GLY A 522 4.14 6.18 7.11
N TYR A 523 3.69 4.93 7.07
CA TYR A 523 3.47 4.10 8.26
C TYR A 523 4.72 3.28 8.58
N ASN A 524 5.80 3.96 8.96
CA ASN A 524 7.10 3.33 9.25
C ASN A 524 7.16 2.62 10.60
N PHE A 525 6.22 2.92 11.50
CA PHE A 525 6.10 2.29 12.82
C PHE A 525 4.93 1.33 12.82
N PHE A 526 5.22 0.05 12.59
CA PHE A 526 4.21 -0.99 12.54
C PHE A 526 4.65 -2.25 13.31
N ILE A 527 3.68 -3.05 13.71
CA ILE A 527 3.88 -4.40 14.24
C ILE A 527 3.54 -5.37 13.11
N PRO A 528 4.50 -6.11 12.57
CA PRO A 528 4.24 -7.10 11.53
C PRO A 528 3.36 -8.23 12.06
N ASP A 529 2.81 -9.04 11.17
CA ASP A 529 2.15 -10.26 11.60
C ASP A 529 3.14 -11.25 12.23
N ALA A 530 2.62 -12.20 12.98
CA ALA A 530 3.44 -13.14 13.71
C ALA A 530 4.23 -14.07 12.80
N VAL A 531 5.42 -14.50 13.29
CA VAL A 531 6.25 -15.48 12.61
C VAL A 531 5.43 -16.75 12.26
N GLY A 532 5.45 -17.12 11.00
CA GLY A 532 4.69 -18.24 10.45
C GLY A 532 3.25 -17.89 10.03
N GLY A 533 2.85 -16.63 10.11
CA GLY A 533 1.48 -16.19 9.84
C GLY A 533 0.52 -16.46 11.01
N SER A 534 -0.59 -15.72 11.07
CA SER A 534 -1.60 -15.86 12.14
C SER A 534 -2.98 -16.31 11.63
N LEU A 535 -3.19 -16.42 10.33
CA LEU A 535 -4.37 -17.07 9.73
C LEU A 535 -4.03 -18.48 9.29
N ALA A 536 -5.05 -19.35 9.31
CA ALA A 536 -4.91 -20.68 8.75
C ALA A 536 -4.52 -20.58 7.26
N GLY A 537 -3.48 -21.32 6.87
CA GLY A 537 -2.96 -21.40 5.51
C GLY A 537 -2.88 -22.85 5.07
N ASP A 538 -2.31 -23.06 3.89
CA ASP A 538 -2.21 -24.39 3.27
C ASP A 538 -1.06 -25.24 3.86
N THR A 539 -0.14 -24.61 4.60
CA THR A 539 1.05 -25.24 5.19
C THR A 539 1.19 -24.97 6.70
N PRO A 540 0.15 -25.23 7.51
CA PRO A 540 0.24 -25.02 8.95
C PRO A 540 1.30 -25.96 9.57
N GLY A 541 2.18 -25.38 10.41
CA GLY A 541 3.22 -26.15 11.11
C GLY A 541 4.45 -26.50 10.27
N ASP A 542 4.64 -25.89 9.08
CA ASP A 542 5.84 -26.04 8.26
C ASP A 542 7.06 -25.36 8.93
N PRO A 543 8.08 -26.12 9.37
CA PRO A 543 9.26 -25.54 10.03
C PRO A 543 10.09 -24.66 9.11
N GLU A 544 10.17 -24.96 7.81
CA GLU A 544 10.89 -24.15 6.85
C GLU A 544 10.20 -22.79 6.67
N LEU A 545 8.87 -22.77 6.50
CA LEU A 545 8.09 -21.55 6.45
C LEU A 545 8.32 -20.68 7.69
N TYR A 546 8.32 -21.30 8.88
CA TYR A 546 8.57 -20.61 10.14
C TYR A 546 9.96 -19.96 10.16
N VAL A 547 11.00 -20.67 9.72
CA VAL A 547 12.38 -20.15 9.67
C VAL A 547 12.51 -19.00 8.66
N ARG A 548 12.00 -19.17 7.44
CA ARG A 548 12.06 -18.11 6.42
C ARG A 548 11.29 -16.87 6.86
N TRP A 549 10.16 -17.03 7.53
CA TRP A 549 9.41 -15.93 8.13
C TRP A 549 10.20 -15.23 9.24
N LEU A 550 10.80 -16.01 10.13
CA LEU A 550 11.65 -15.48 11.21
C LEU A 550 12.82 -14.66 10.67
N GLN A 551 13.45 -15.09 9.57
CA GLN A 551 14.53 -14.38 8.89
C GLN A 551 14.08 -12.98 8.44
N ILE A 552 12.89 -12.84 7.85
CA ILE A 552 12.36 -11.53 7.42
C ILE A 552 12.03 -10.66 8.64
N VAL A 553 11.27 -11.18 9.59
CA VAL A 553 10.79 -10.42 10.76
C VAL A 553 11.93 -9.94 11.65
N THR A 554 13.07 -10.61 11.62
CA THR A 554 14.29 -10.18 12.33
C THR A 554 14.71 -8.75 11.95
N PHE A 555 14.45 -8.32 10.73
CA PHE A 555 14.82 -7.00 10.21
C PHE A 555 13.67 -5.98 10.22
N LEU A 556 12.51 -6.32 10.78
CA LEU A 556 11.34 -5.45 10.87
C LEU A 556 11.26 -4.74 12.23
N PRO A 557 10.36 -3.75 12.41
CA PRO A 557 10.35 -2.93 13.63
C PRO A 557 10.07 -3.69 14.92
N VAL A 558 9.34 -4.80 14.85
CA VAL A 558 8.94 -5.63 15.99
C VAL A 558 8.95 -7.10 15.58
N MET A 559 9.44 -7.98 16.46
CA MET A 559 9.32 -9.42 16.27
C MET A 559 8.09 -9.94 17.02
N ALA A 560 7.07 -10.42 16.31
CA ALA A 560 5.84 -10.95 16.90
C ALA A 560 5.72 -12.48 16.71
N PHE A 561 5.29 -13.17 17.76
CA PHE A 561 5.14 -14.64 17.77
C PHE A 561 3.74 -15.03 18.24
N SER A 562 3.03 -15.77 17.41
CA SER A 562 1.77 -16.44 17.75
C SER A 562 2.03 -17.87 18.22
N THR A 563 2.87 -18.58 17.50
CA THR A 563 3.34 -19.93 17.85
C THR A 563 4.77 -19.85 18.36
N PRO A 564 5.02 -20.20 19.63
CA PRO A 564 6.38 -20.30 20.13
C PRO A 564 7.21 -21.37 19.40
N PRO A 565 8.53 -21.14 19.20
CA PRO A 565 9.37 -22.05 18.40
C PRO A 565 9.43 -23.51 18.93
N TRP A 566 9.29 -23.72 20.22
CA TRP A 566 9.25 -25.08 20.79
C TRP A 566 7.93 -25.82 20.58
N LEU A 567 6.89 -25.19 20.06
CA LEU A 567 5.63 -25.84 19.69
C LEU A 567 5.54 -26.13 18.19
N CYS A 568 6.28 -25.38 17.37
CA CYS A 568 6.36 -25.58 15.93
C CYS A 568 7.42 -26.61 15.57
N CYS A 569 8.58 -26.56 16.22
CA CYS A 569 9.83 -26.91 15.58
C CYS A 569 10.81 -27.51 16.59
N ASP A 570 12.01 -27.87 16.12
CA ASP A 570 13.05 -28.55 16.89
C ASP A 570 13.95 -27.59 17.72
N ALA A 571 14.96 -28.17 18.39
CA ALA A 571 15.90 -27.42 19.19
C ALA A 571 16.80 -26.50 18.36
N TRP A 572 17.03 -26.83 17.09
CA TRP A 572 17.83 -26.00 16.18
C TRP A 572 17.10 -24.69 15.88
N VAL A 573 15.81 -24.75 15.50
CA VAL A 573 14.97 -23.55 15.26
C VAL A 573 14.85 -22.70 16.51
N LEU A 574 14.76 -23.31 17.69
CA LEU A 574 14.76 -22.58 18.96
C LEU A 574 16.07 -21.81 19.17
N ASN A 575 17.23 -22.43 18.84
CA ASN A 575 18.52 -21.74 18.92
C ASN A 575 18.64 -20.61 17.91
N LEU A 576 18.21 -20.84 16.67
CA LEU A 576 18.15 -19.83 15.62
C LEU A 576 17.27 -18.65 16.06
N THR A 577 16.11 -18.92 16.66
CA THR A 577 15.21 -17.85 17.18
C THR A 577 15.93 -16.97 18.20
N ARG A 578 16.73 -17.54 19.11
CA ARG A 578 17.51 -16.74 20.07
C ARG A 578 18.58 -15.88 19.36
N GLN A 579 19.22 -16.40 18.33
CA GLN A 579 20.21 -15.66 17.54
C GLN A 579 19.52 -14.50 16.79
N CYS A 580 18.36 -14.74 16.18
CA CYS A 580 17.56 -13.74 15.49
C CYS A 580 17.11 -12.61 16.44
N ILE A 581 16.61 -12.94 17.64
CA ILE A 581 16.22 -11.95 18.64
C ILE A 581 17.42 -11.09 19.08
N ARG A 582 18.61 -11.69 19.25
CA ARG A 582 19.82 -10.94 19.56
C ARG A 582 20.24 -10.04 18.40
N ARG A 583 20.25 -10.56 17.15
CA ARG A 583 20.57 -9.76 15.95
C ARG A 583 19.61 -8.60 15.78
N HIS A 584 18.31 -8.83 16.00
CA HIS A 584 17.31 -7.76 15.98
C HIS A 584 17.64 -6.66 17.00
N ARG A 585 17.86 -7.03 18.27
CA ARG A 585 18.15 -6.08 19.34
C ARG A 585 19.46 -5.31 19.13
N ASP A 586 20.53 -6.02 18.75
CA ASP A 586 21.90 -5.48 18.77
C ASP A 586 22.29 -4.80 17.46
N PHE A 587 21.67 -5.19 16.31
CA PHE A 587 21.97 -4.64 14.99
C PHE A 587 20.79 -3.85 14.40
N VAL A 588 19.58 -4.43 14.37
CA VAL A 588 18.46 -3.81 13.65
C VAL A 588 17.86 -2.63 14.39
N VAL A 589 17.65 -2.72 15.71
CA VAL A 589 17.07 -1.65 16.51
C VAL A 589 17.86 -0.33 16.45
N PRO A 590 19.19 -0.32 16.51
CA PRO A 590 19.99 0.90 16.30
C PRO A 590 19.75 1.53 14.92
N LEU A 591 19.70 0.72 13.85
CA LEU A 591 19.41 1.20 12.50
C LEU A 591 18.01 1.83 12.40
N LEU A 592 16.99 1.14 12.94
CA LEU A 592 15.64 1.66 12.97
C LEU A 592 15.50 2.96 13.79
N THR A 593 16.34 3.16 14.77
CA THR A 593 16.38 4.41 15.54
C THR A 593 16.99 5.53 14.70
N LYS A 594 18.14 5.28 14.05
CA LYS A 594 18.81 6.22 13.15
C LYS A 594 17.89 6.68 12.03
N TYR A 595 17.29 5.73 11.30
CA TYR A 595 16.41 6.06 10.19
C TYR A 595 15.01 6.52 10.62
N GLY A 596 14.59 6.24 11.84
CA GLY A 596 13.43 6.85 12.47
C GLY A 596 13.60 8.34 12.72
N GLU A 597 14.80 8.79 13.11
CA GLU A 597 15.14 10.21 13.24
C GLU A 597 15.19 10.90 11.86
N GLU A 598 15.74 10.23 10.85
CA GLU A 598 15.73 10.72 9.47
C GLU A 598 14.29 10.83 8.93
N TRP A 599 13.42 9.84 9.18
CA TRP A 599 12.01 9.89 8.83
C TRP A 599 11.32 11.13 9.43
N LEU A 600 11.57 11.42 10.70
CA LEU A 600 10.94 12.56 11.38
C LEU A 600 11.45 13.91 10.87
N SER A 601 12.71 14.00 10.50
CA SER A 601 13.34 15.25 10.02
C SER A 601 13.12 15.49 8.53
N LEU A 602 13.30 14.46 7.70
CA LEU A 602 13.30 14.55 6.24
C LEU A 602 12.09 13.89 5.58
N GLY A 603 11.34 13.07 6.32
CA GLY A 603 10.22 12.31 5.80
C GLY A 603 10.62 11.15 4.87
N TYR A 604 11.87 10.67 4.93
CA TYR A 604 12.31 9.53 4.12
C TYR A 604 11.88 8.21 4.75
N PRO A 605 11.34 7.26 3.96
CA PRO A 605 10.90 5.98 4.51
C PRO A 605 12.06 5.23 5.15
N ILE A 606 11.78 4.46 6.21
CA ILE A 606 12.77 3.61 6.88
C ILE A 606 13.09 2.39 6.02
N PHE A 607 12.02 1.71 5.55
CA PHE A 607 12.14 0.57 4.62
C PHE A 607 12.01 1.08 3.21
N ARG A 608 13.03 0.84 2.39
CA ARG A 608 13.16 1.43 1.06
C ARG A 608 13.20 0.34 0.00
N PRO A 609 12.54 0.52 -1.14
CA PRO A 609 12.65 -0.39 -2.29
C PRO A 609 13.99 -0.22 -3.00
N ALA A 610 14.37 -1.20 -3.82
CA ALA A 610 15.62 -1.18 -4.58
C ALA A 610 15.78 0.08 -5.44
N TRP A 611 14.68 0.56 -6.08
CA TRP A 611 14.70 1.78 -6.90
C TRP A 611 14.98 3.07 -6.12
N TRP A 612 15.03 3.04 -4.79
CA TRP A 612 15.45 4.19 -4.00
C TRP A 612 16.90 4.59 -4.28
N LEU A 613 17.77 3.59 -4.48
CA LEU A 613 19.18 3.79 -4.83
C LEU A 613 19.45 3.63 -6.34
N SER A 614 18.56 2.96 -7.08
CA SER A 614 18.63 2.78 -8.54
C SER A 614 17.37 3.33 -9.22
N PRO A 615 17.14 4.65 -9.18
CA PRO A 615 15.85 5.24 -9.57
C PRO A 615 15.62 5.30 -11.08
N THR A 616 16.58 4.90 -11.90
CA THR A 616 16.52 4.87 -13.36
C THR A 616 16.61 3.45 -13.93
N ASP A 617 16.92 2.45 -13.11
CA ASP A 617 17.03 1.06 -13.54
C ASP A 617 15.65 0.38 -13.55
N PRO A 618 15.15 -0.06 -14.72
CA PRO A 618 13.89 -0.77 -14.83
C PRO A 618 13.81 -2.04 -13.98
N THR A 619 14.93 -2.74 -13.77
CA THR A 619 15.00 -3.93 -12.92
C THR A 619 14.61 -3.63 -11.50
N ALA A 620 15.12 -2.51 -10.96
CA ALA A 620 14.85 -2.10 -9.59
C ALA A 620 13.36 -1.83 -9.31
N PHE A 621 12.57 -1.46 -10.32
CA PHE A 621 11.15 -1.16 -10.17
C PHE A 621 10.28 -2.39 -9.90
N THR A 622 10.78 -3.59 -10.21
CA THR A 622 10.00 -4.84 -10.09
C THR A 622 10.47 -5.75 -8.96
N ILE A 623 11.50 -5.35 -8.22
CA ILE A 623 12.02 -6.13 -7.07
C ILE A 623 11.02 -6.06 -5.91
N GLU A 624 10.41 -7.20 -5.57
CA GLU A 624 9.40 -7.31 -4.51
C GLU A 624 9.81 -8.18 -3.31
N ASP A 625 10.96 -8.86 -3.40
CA ASP A 625 11.44 -9.83 -2.42
C ASP A 625 12.74 -9.41 -1.71
N GLU A 626 13.11 -8.14 -1.87
CA GLU A 626 14.23 -7.48 -1.20
C GLU A 626 13.82 -6.10 -0.67
N PHE A 627 14.48 -5.65 0.36
CA PHE A 627 14.26 -4.30 0.90
C PHE A 627 15.53 -3.73 1.53
N LEU A 628 15.59 -2.41 1.54
CA LEU A 628 16.63 -1.66 2.22
C LEU A 628 16.13 -1.18 3.59
N ILE A 629 17.03 -1.13 4.57
CA ILE A 629 16.85 -0.35 5.79
C ILE A 629 17.73 0.90 5.66
N GLY A 630 17.08 2.04 5.44
CA GLY A 630 17.77 3.26 5.03
C GLY A 630 18.50 3.08 3.71
N ASP A 631 19.71 3.66 3.62
CA ASP A 631 20.58 3.56 2.45
C ASP A 631 21.74 2.57 2.66
N GLU A 632 21.82 1.92 3.84
CA GLU A 632 23.03 1.20 4.26
C GLU A 632 22.89 -0.31 4.27
N VAL A 633 21.70 -0.86 4.47
CA VAL A 633 21.51 -2.30 4.66
C VAL A 633 20.49 -2.84 3.68
N LEU A 634 20.90 -3.81 2.86
CA LEU A 634 20.04 -4.60 1.99
C LEU A 634 19.76 -5.96 2.62
N VAL A 635 18.50 -6.35 2.66
CA VAL A 635 18.05 -7.67 3.14
C VAL A 635 17.35 -8.40 2.00
N ALA A 636 17.88 -9.58 1.65
CA ALA A 636 17.42 -10.39 0.52
C ALA A 636 17.08 -11.83 0.94
N PRO A 637 15.99 -12.06 1.67
CA PRO A 637 15.63 -13.39 2.17
C PRO A 637 15.13 -14.32 1.06
N VAL A 638 15.21 -15.62 1.28
CA VAL A 638 14.58 -16.62 0.41
C VAL A 638 13.09 -16.73 0.76
N THR A 639 12.23 -16.61 -0.24
CA THR A 639 10.76 -16.67 -0.08
C THR A 639 10.13 -17.87 -0.80
N GLU A 640 10.94 -18.73 -1.41
CA GLU A 640 10.50 -19.95 -2.10
C GLU A 640 10.78 -21.20 -1.26
N LYS A 641 9.82 -22.13 -1.25
CA LYS A 641 9.93 -23.39 -0.52
C LYS A 641 11.03 -24.28 -1.11
N GLY A 642 11.86 -24.86 -0.24
CA GLY A 642 12.92 -25.80 -0.63
C GLY A 642 14.12 -25.17 -1.32
N GLN A 643 14.13 -23.86 -1.54
CA GLN A 643 15.25 -23.17 -2.16
C GLN A 643 16.35 -22.81 -1.17
N THR A 644 17.58 -23.05 -1.58
CA THR A 644 18.80 -22.75 -0.83
C THR A 644 19.70 -21.76 -1.58
N TRP A 645 19.16 -21.10 -2.58
CA TRP A 645 19.82 -20.07 -3.38
C TRP A 645 18.79 -19.10 -3.94
N ARG A 646 19.24 -17.92 -4.36
CA ARG A 646 18.41 -16.92 -5.05
C ARG A 646 19.27 -15.97 -5.88
N ASP A 647 18.67 -15.28 -6.81
CA ASP A 647 19.26 -14.11 -7.43
C ASP A 647 19.04 -12.89 -6.52
N ILE A 648 20.04 -12.00 -6.41
CA ILE A 648 19.99 -10.81 -5.55
C ILE A 648 20.37 -9.59 -6.37
N TYR A 649 19.53 -8.57 -6.38
CA TYR A 649 19.81 -7.30 -7.01
C TYR A 649 20.48 -6.35 -6.01
N LEU A 650 21.73 -5.95 -6.27
CA LEU A 650 22.45 -4.97 -5.48
C LEU A 650 22.23 -3.56 -6.07
N PRO A 651 21.45 -2.68 -5.43
CA PRO A 651 21.10 -1.39 -6.01
C PRO A 651 22.24 -0.36 -5.89
N GLY A 652 22.21 0.67 -6.76
CA GLY A 652 23.09 1.83 -6.73
C GLY A 652 24.41 1.59 -7.46
N GLU A 653 24.45 1.97 -8.74
CA GLU A 653 25.68 1.99 -9.52
C GLU A 653 26.77 2.82 -8.82
N GLY A 654 27.99 2.29 -8.74
CA GLY A 654 29.11 2.92 -8.03
C GLY A 654 29.12 2.75 -6.50
N HIS A 655 28.12 2.09 -5.91
CA HIS A 655 28.18 1.68 -4.51
C HIS A 655 28.88 0.32 -4.35
N LEU A 656 29.51 0.11 -3.17
CA LEU A 656 30.09 -1.17 -2.79
C LEU A 656 29.25 -1.81 -1.70
N TRP A 657 28.93 -3.09 -1.88
CA TRP A 657 28.13 -3.88 -0.95
C TRP A 657 28.95 -5.00 -0.33
N MET A 658 29.12 -4.98 0.98
CA MET A 658 29.78 -6.06 1.72
C MET A 658 28.75 -7.07 2.23
N ASP A 659 28.92 -8.31 1.84
CA ASP A 659 28.13 -9.43 2.37
C ASP A 659 28.51 -9.72 3.82
N THR A 660 27.54 -9.67 4.72
CA THR A 660 27.79 -9.89 6.16
C THR A 660 28.07 -11.35 6.52
N ASN A 661 27.75 -12.30 5.65
CA ASN A 661 27.99 -13.73 5.87
C ASN A 661 29.39 -14.16 5.43
N THR A 662 29.90 -13.59 4.33
CA THR A 662 31.18 -14.02 3.72
C THR A 662 32.26 -12.94 3.75
N ALA A 663 31.93 -11.71 4.16
CA ALA A 663 32.79 -10.53 4.10
C ALA A 663 33.29 -10.18 2.66
N ARG A 664 32.68 -10.74 1.62
CA ARG A 664 32.99 -10.39 0.23
C ARG A 664 32.34 -9.07 -0.12
N VAL A 665 33.00 -8.32 -1.00
CA VAL A 665 32.53 -7.03 -1.50
C VAL A 665 32.10 -7.19 -2.95
N PHE A 666 30.98 -6.58 -3.30
CA PHE A 666 30.38 -6.62 -4.64
C PHE A 666 30.01 -5.20 -5.08
N ASP A 667 30.03 -4.99 -6.39
CA ASP A 667 29.61 -3.71 -6.98
C ASP A 667 28.08 -3.61 -7.02
N GLY A 668 27.56 -2.41 -6.74
CA GLY A 668 26.17 -2.06 -6.92
C GLY A 668 25.79 -1.89 -8.41
N GLY A 669 24.51 -1.91 -8.71
CA GLY A 669 23.98 -1.94 -10.07
C GLY A 669 24.11 -3.33 -10.74
N THR A 670 24.34 -4.39 -9.95
CA THR A 670 24.55 -5.75 -10.45
C THR A 670 23.55 -6.75 -9.87
N ILE A 671 23.40 -7.88 -10.56
CA ILE A 671 22.61 -9.02 -10.06
C ILE A 671 23.55 -10.16 -9.73
N LEU A 672 23.61 -10.54 -8.46
CA LEU A 672 24.28 -11.77 -8.02
C LEU A 672 23.42 -12.96 -8.40
N ARG A 673 23.89 -13.77 -9.35
CA ARG A 673 23.17 -14.96 -9.79
C ARG A 673 23.50 -16.15 -8.91
N ASN A 674 22.48 -17.00 -8.64
CA ASN A 674 22.62 -18.24 -7.87
C ASN A 674 23.33 -18.05 -6.52
N TYR A 675 23.06 -16.94 -5.82
CA TYR A 675 23.65 -16.71 -4.50
C TYR A 675 23.16 -17.77 -3.51
N SER A 676 24.09 -18.49 -2.88
CA SER A 676 23.76 -19.54 -1.90
C SER A 676 23.21 -18.94 -0.60
N ALA A 677 22.04 -19.42 -0.17
CA ALA A 677 21.35 -18.98 1.04
C ALA A 677 20.68 -20.17 1.73
N GLY A 678 21.45 -20.89 2.51
CA GLY A 678 20.97 -22.03 3.30
C GLY A 678 19.84 -21.65 4.26
N LEU A 679 19.20 -22.65 4.87
CA LEU A 679 18.08 -22.40 5.79
C LEU A 679 18.52 -21.66 7.07
N ALA A 680 19.78 -21.77 7.46
CA ALA A 680 20.34 -21.05 8.63
C ALA A 680 20.69 -19.59 8.32
N GLU A 681 20.72 -19.20 7.06
CA GLU A 681 21.32 -17.95 6.60
C GLU A 681 20.29 -17.04 5.91
N VAL A 682 20.41 -15.76 6.14
CA VAL A 682 19.73 -14.74 5.38
C VAL A 682 20.79 -13.83 4.75
N PRO A 683 20.76 -13.63 3.41
CA PRO A 683 21.66 -12.70 2.75
C PRO A 683 21.39 -11.27 3.22
N VAL A 684 22.44 -10.62 3.75
CA VAL A 684 22.40 -9.25 4.20
C VAL A 684 23.68 -8.55 3.75
N PHE A 685 23.52 -7.44 3.07
CA PHE A 685 24.61 -6.65 2.55
C PHE A 685 24.63 -5.28 3.22
N VAL A 686 25.83 -4.82 3.56
CA VAL A 686 26.05 -3.50 4.14
C VAL A 686 26.87 -2.67 3.16
N LYS A 687 26.43 -1.44 2.92
CA LYS A 687 27.07 -0.49 2.02
C LYS A 687 28.33 0.12 2.63
#